data_72ccf74774bce79c131656add5c9b830
#
_entry.id   72ccf74774bce79c131656add5c9b830
#
_cell.length_a   1.000
_cell.length_b   1.000
_cell.length_c   1.000
_cell.angle_alpha   90.00
_cell.angle_beta   90.00
_cell.angle_gamma   90.00
#
_symmetry.space_group_name_H-M   'P 1'
#
loop_
_entity.id
_entity.type
_entity.pdbx_description
1 polymer ?
#
loop_
_entity_poly.entity_id
_entity_poly.type
_entity_poly.pdbx_seq_one_letter_code
_entity_poly.pdbx_strand_id
1 'polypeptide(L)'
;MRRYATILLLIAPLFAALYLLTLTSVHTFDALSYILDVDRKPWRELFHPHHLAYGPLGAGIRLAALGLGWQGSAERLLQATNALAGGLGVGLFAALLARLTRHWQAAALGALLLGASYAYWYYAVEVEVYTIAALFLIAALWLMLELAQRPASVPGSAVAHVPPGGPAPSSSHRVAARGATRAQLAAGLGLLQGLAVLFHQTNVLLSFPGLVALWLGLQATPPAASARWRAALALLCAYATPLTLVVGGAYLWVGLGVSGFRSWEAFFGWVAGYTTTGYWGGAVDGAKLALLGQGLARTIAWPGGALIGLALLMILALNFRRLGRAPRGVLSITLTWLAVYGAFFIWWEPENIEFWIASLPPFYLLVVLAAYPPTSGQPLPRLGPALLLVSALAMLPINGSAILRRGDATRDLQRVTATALAAHSAPGDLLIVPDGVLELYLPFYVERPQAISLNQAMIATGAWPAACAWLHARIETALSAGYAVLIAADAIRPLPAPPGEPPTPAERMGLDPATVAECYAPLQPALEPLTPGPGLPAYYRLPAAQELANGPGWDFTRGRWGWRVTGAAPATSSQPGWALRPESDPTLISPPLRLEPARFTALEVRLAADTAARDAQVFFLDGNGQADEARSLRWRLEPGPAARTYRLDLRAAPGWEGVITGLRLDPVSTGDGGTVVVEWLRLAP
;
A
#
# COMPACT_ATOMS: atom_id res chain seq x y z
N MET A 1 28.34 29.90 8.11
CA MET A 1 26.98 29.70 7.60
C MET A 1 26.91 29.76 6.07
N ARG A 2 27.41 30.82 5.40
CA ARG A 2 27.33 30.97 3.92
C ARG A 2 27.80 29.74 3.13
N ARG A 3 28.94 29.13 3.46
CA ARG A 3 29.49 27.95 2.77
C ARG A 3 28.56 26.73 2.80
N TYR A 4 27.87 26.47 3.92
CA TYR A 4 26.95 25.31 4.03
C TYR A 4 25.65 25.57 3.29
N ALA A 5 25.15 26.81 3.30
CA ALA A 5 24.01 27.24 2.48
C ALA A 5 24.33 27.08 0.99
N THR A 6 25.55 27.44 0.54
CA THR A 6 25.97 27.24 -0.86
C THR A 6 25.94 25.74 -1.24
N ILE A 7 26.44 24.84 -0.39
CA ILE A 7 26.41 23.39 -0.64
C ILE A 7 24.97 22.88 -0.76
N LEU A 8 24.10 23.28 0.16
CA LEU A 8 22.66 22.96 0.10
C LEU A 8 22.03 23.45 -1.22
N LEU A 9 22.26 24.72 -1.58
CA LEU A 9 21.68 25.34 -2.77
C LEU A 9 22.22 24.79 -4.09
N LEU A 10 23.37 24.13 -4.10
CA LEU A 10 23.93 23.45 -5.28
C LEU A 10 23.46 21.99 -5.37
N ILE A 11 23.52 21.26 -4.27
CA ILE A 11 23.29 19.80 -4.24
C ILE A 11 21.79 19.49 -4.31
N ALA A 12 20.94 20.23 -3.57
CA ALA A 12 19.51 19.95 -3.52
C ALA A 12 18.83 20.07 -4.89
N PRO A 13 19.05 21.14 -5.70
CA PRO A 13 18.45 21.21 -7.04
C PRO A 13 18.98 20.15 -7.99
N LEU A 14 20.28 19.76 -7.88
CA LEU A 14 20.86 18.73 -8.71
C LEU A 14 20.14 17.38 -8.53
N PHE A 15 19.93 16.95 -7.27
CA PHE A 15 19.23 15.70 -6.99
C PHE A 15 17.72 15.81 -7.23
N ALA A 16 17.11 16.97 -6.95
CA ALA A 16 15.72 17.19 -7.32
C ALA A 16 15.51 17.07 -8.83
N ALA A 17 16.39 17.64 -9.65
CA ALA A 17 16.35 17.52 -11.10
C ALA A 17 16.56 16.07 -11.55
N LEU A 18 17.54 15.35 -10.97
CA LEU A 18 17.75 13.92 -11.24
C LEU A 18 16.46 13.12 -11.00
N TYR A 19 15.81 13.33 -9.87
CA TYR A 19 14.59 12.61 -9.50
C TYR A 19 13.42 12.98 -10.41
N LEU A 20 13.22 14.27 -10.70
CA LEU A 20 12.16 14.74 -11.62
C LEU A 20 12.34 14.18 -13.06
N LEU A 21 13.58 13.96 -13.50
CA LEU A 21 13.88 13.39 -14.81
C LEU A 21 13.74 11.86 -14.85
N THR A 22 13.61 11.21 -13.70
CA THR A 22 13.57 9.74 -13.60
C THR A 22 12.32 9.23 -12.87
N LEU A 23 11.21 9.98 -12.93
CA LEU A 23 9.94 9.58 -12.33
C LEU A 23 9.50 8.20 -12.83
N THR A 24 8.98 7.39 -11.94
CA THR A 24 8.50 6.04 -12.25
C THR A 24 7.13 6.06 -12.94
N SER A 25 6.86 5.02 -13.74
CA SER A 25 5.53 4.69 -14.27
C SER A 25 5.07 3.30 -13.81
N VAL A 26 5.90 2.62 -12.98
CA VAL A 26 5.59 1.35 -12.34
C VAL A 26 5.42 1.64 -10.85
N HIS A 27 4.17 1.64 -10.39
CA HIS A 27 3.82 2.09 -9.06
C HIS A 27 3.83 0.99 -8.01
N THR A 28 4.04 1.37 -6.75
CA THR A 28 3.79 0.52 -5.58
C THR A 28 2.29 0.48 -5.28
N PHE A 29 1.87 -0.48 -4.46
CA PHE A 29 0.50 -0.54 -3.94
C PHE A 29 0.12 0.74 -3.19
N ASP A 30 1.00 1.21 -2.30
CA ASP A 30 0.77 2.41 -1.50
C ASP A 30 0.69 3.67 -2.37
N ALA A 31 1.53 3.75 -3.42
CA ALA A 31 1.47 4.87 -4.37
C ALA A 31 0.10 4.99 -5.02
N LEU A 32 -0.46 3.87 -5.51
CA LEU A 32 -1.78 3.87 -6.11
C LEU A 32 -2.87 4.24 -5.10
N SER A 33 -2.75 3.72 -3.87
CA SER A 33 -3.67 4.06 -2.79
C SER A 33 -3.67 5.57 -2.54
N TYR A 34 -2.49 6.18 -2.38
CA TYR A 34 -2.39 7.63 -2.16
C TYR A 34 -2.91 8.47 -3.32
N ILE A 35 -2.62 8.07 -4.57
CA ILE A 35 -3.11 8.79 -5.74
C ILE A 35 -4.64 8.73 -5.80
N LEU A 36 -5.22 7.52 -5.67
CA LEU A 36 -6.66 7.33 -5.69
C LEU A 36 -7.35 8.05 -4.54
N ASP A 37 -6.76 8.02 -3.35
CA ASP A 37 -7.28 8.71 -2.18
C ASP A 37 -7.34 10.22 -2.42
N VAL A 38 -6.25 10.83 -2.87
CA VAL A 38 -6.17 12.27 -3.14
C VAL A 38 -7.08 12.69 -4.31
N ASP A 39 -7.26 11.84 -5.32
CA ASP A 39 -8.08 12.14 -6.47
C ASP A 39 -9.59 11.98 -6.22
N ARG A 40 -10.00 11.01 -5.37
CA ARG A 40 -11.38 10.53 -5.29
C ARG A 40 -12.03 10.66 -3.92
N LYS A 41 -11.25 10.60 -2.81
CA LYS A 41 -11.83 10.61 -1.47
C LYS A 41 -12.13 12.03 -0.97
N PRO A 42 -13.18 12.20 -0.20
CA PRO A 42 -13.44 13.44 0.49
C PRO A 42 -12.37 13.69 1.58
N TRP A 43 -12.10 14.95 1.90
CA TRP A 43 -11.08 15.37 2.86
C TRP A 43 -11.05 14.56 4.16
N ARG A 44 -12.21 14.20 4.70
CA ARG A 44 -12.32 13.46 5.97
C ARG A 44 -11.77 12.04 5.93
N GLU A 45 -11.64 11.44 4.76
CA GLU A 45 -11.18 10.06 4.56
C GLU A 45 -9.70 9.97 4.17
N LEU A 46 -8.99 11.10 4.09
CA LEU A 46 -7.59 11.16 3.69
C LEU A 46 -6.60 10.88 4.82
N PHE A 47 -7.08 10.74 6.07
CA PHE A 47 -6.24 10.60 7.24
C PHE A 47 -5.95 9.13 7.55
N HIS A 48 -4.84 8.61 7.02
CA HIS A 48 -4.39 7.28 7.36
C HIS A 48 -3.55 7.31 8.66
N PRO A 49 -3.78 6.42 9.65
CA PRO A 49 -3.11 6.51 10.96
C PRO A 49 -1.59 6.40 10.87
N HIS A 50 -1.05 5.62 9.93
CA HIS A 50 0.40 5.44 9.77
C HIS A 50 1.07 6.62 9.05
N HIS A 51 0.30 7.38 8.25
CA HIS A 51 0.77 8.46 7.38
C HIS A 51 -0.17 9.66 7.43
N LEU A 52 -0.49 10.11 8.65
CA LEU A 52 -1.59 11.03 8.95
C LEU A 52 -1.56 12.33 8.14
N ALA A 53 -0.37 12.84 7.81
CA ALA A 53 -0.22 14.11 7.09
C ALA A 53 -0.14 13.97 5.57
N TYR A 54 0.13 12.77 5.01
CA TYR A 54 0.45 12.63 3.59
C TYR A 54 -0.77 12.89 2.68
N GLY A 55 -1.89 12.22 2.93
CA GLY A 55 -3.12 12.42 2.16
C GLY A 55 -3.61 13.88 2.19
N PRO A 56 -3.74 14.52 3.38
CA PRO A 56 -4.11 15.94 3.47
C PRO A 56 -3.13 16.89 2.78
N LEU A 57 -1.81 16.64 2.87
CA LEU A 57 -0.80 17.41 2.14
C LEU A 57 -1.03 17.27 0.63
N GLY A 58 -1.21 16.05 0.14
CA GLY A 58 -1.47 15.76 -1.27
C GLY A 58 -2.72 16.47 -1.79
N ALA A 59 -3.81 16.42 -1.03
CA ALA A 59 -5.04 17.13 -1.38
C ALA A 59 -4.88 18.65 -1.41
N GLY A 60 -4.12 19.19 -0.46
CA GLY A 60 -3.78 20.63 -0.44
C GLY A 60 -2.98 21.05 -1.68
N ILE A 61 -1.96 20.27 -2.06
CA ILE A 61 -1.15 20.49 -3.27
C ILE A 61 -2.03 20.38 -4.51
N ARG A 62 -2.88 19.36 -4.61
CA ARG A 62 -3.81 19.17 -5.74
C ARG A 62 -4.78 20.35 -5.86
N LEU A 63 -5.37 20.78 -4.75
CA LEU A 63 -6.29 21.93 -4.74
C LEU A 63 -5.59 23.22 -5.22
N ALA A 64 -4.36 23.46 -4.76
CA ALA A 64 -3.57 24.60 -5.22
C ALA A 64 -3.24 24.50 -6.72
N ALA A 65 -2.88 23.31 -7.21
CA ALA A 65 -2.60 23.07 -8.62
C ALA A 65 -3.85 23.24 -9.50
N LEU A 66 -5.02 22.78 -9.05
CA LEU A 66 -6.30 23.01 -9.72
C LEU A 66 -6.61 24.50 -9.84
N GLY A 67 -6.33 25.28 -8.78
CA GLY A 67 -6.45 26.75 -8.80
C GLY A 67 -5.52 27.44 -9.81
N LEU A 68 -4.43 26.76 -10.20
CA LEU A 68 -3.49 27.19 -11.24
C LEU A 68 -3.77 26.60 -12.63
N GLY A 69 -4.90 25.88 -12.80
CA GLY A 69 -5.32 25.32 -14.09
C GLY A 69 -4.82 23.90 -14.38
N TRP A 70 -4.26 23.18 -13.37
CA TRP A 70 -3.89 21.77 -13.52
C TRP A 70 -5.15 20.92 -13.75
N GLN A 71 -5.12 20.01 -14.75
CA GLN A 71 -6.24 19.13 -15.07
C GLN A 71 -5.89 17.63 -14.95
N GLY A 72 -4.64 17.31 -14.59
CA GLY A 72 -4.17 15.93 -14.42
C GLY A 72 -4.52 15.35 -13.04
N SER A 73 -4.21 14.06 -12.88
CA SER A 73 -4.29 13.38 -11.59
C SER A 73 -3.27 13.92 -10.57
N ALA A 74 -3.41 13.50 -9.32
CA ALA A 74 -2.46 13.81 -8.24
C ALA A 74 -1.08 13.16 -8.44
N GLU A 75 -0.96 12.12 -9.29
CA GLU A 75 0.25 11.32 -9.49
C GLU A 75 1.51 12.17 -9.64
N ARG A 76 1.57 13.00 -10.70
CA ARG A 76 2.76 13.82 -11.02
C ARG A 76 3.04 14.89 -9.97
N LEU A 77 1.99 15.42 -9.33
CA LEU A 77 2.14 16.41 -8.25
C LEU A 77 2.78 15.81 -7.01
N LEU A 78 2.36 14.61 -6.62
CA LEU A 78 2.89 13.89 -5.47
C LEU A 78 4.31 13.38 -5.73
N GLN A 79 4.59 12.82 -6.92
CA GLN A 79 5.94 12.45 -7.34
C GLN A 79 6.89 13.65 -7.32
N ALA A 80 6.47 14.79 -7.86
CA ALA A 80 7.29 16.02 -7.83
C ALA A 80 7.55 16.48 -6.39
N THR A 81 6.57 16.38 -5.50
CA THR A 81 6.73 16.72 -4.08
C THR A 81 7.79 15.83 -3.43
N ASN A 82 7.74 14.52 -3.69
CA ASN A 82 8.73 13.57 -3.18
C ASN A 82 10.14 13.83 -3.76
N ALA A 83 10.23 14.10 -5.06
CA ALA A 83 11.48 14.44 -5.72
C ALA A 83 12.15 15.70 -5.13
N LEU A 84 11.36 16.73 -4.87
CA LEU A 84 11.83 17.97 -4.23
C LEU A 84 12.25 17.75 -2.78
N ALA A 85 11.45 17.01 -1.99
CA ALA A 85 11.77 16.67 -0.61
C ALA A 85 13.03 15.80 -0.54
N GLY A 86 13.14 14.80 -1.42
CA GLY A 86 14.31 13.92 -1.54
C GLY A 86 15.58 14.70 -1.88
N GLY A 87 15.52 15.57 -2.88
CA GLY A 87 16.65 16.44 -3.26
C GLY A 87 17.07 17.38 -2.14
N LEU A 88 16.11 17.99 -1.44
CA LEU A 88 16.37 18.84 -0.28
C LEU A 88 17.01 18.06 0.88
N GLY A 89 16.56 16.83 1.12
CA GLY A 89 17.15 15.93 2.12
C GLY A 89 18.62 15.61 1.82
N VAL A 90 18.97 15.28 0.56
CA VAL A 90 20.33 15.04 0.13
C VAL A 90 21.20 16.29 0.30
N GLY A 91 20.69 17.46 -0.10
CA GLY A 91 21.40 18.71 0.07
C GLY A 91 21.66 19.06 1.55
N LEU A 92 20.69 18.85 2.41
CA LEU A 92 20.80 19.06 3.86
C LEU A 92 21.83 18.10 4.48
N PHE A 93 21.82 16.82 4.06
CA PHE A 93 22.80 15.83 4.50
C PHE A 93 24.22 16.19 4.06
N ALA A 94 24.40 16.62 2.81
CA ALA A 94 25.69 17.13 2.31
C ALA A 94 26.21 18.32 3.12
N ALA A 95 25.34 19.27 3.44
CA ALA A 95 25.69 20.43 4.26
C ALA A 95 26.09 20.02 5.69
N LEU A 96 25.42 19.03 6.28
CA LEU A 96 25.79 18.44 7.57
C LEU A 96 27.18 17.80 7.53
N LEU A 97 27.45 16.97 6.50
CA LEU A 97 28.76 16.32 6.32
C LEU A 97 29.87 17.34 6.10
N ALA A 98 29.65 18.36 5.27
CA ALA A 98 30.61 19.44 5.07
C ALA A 98 30.95 20.17 6.37
N ARG A 99 29.96 20.34 7.23
CA ARG A 99 30.16 20.95 8.55
C ARG A 99 30.97 20.10 9.50
N LEU A 100 30.69 18.82 9.55
CA LEU A 100 31.35 17.88 10.49
C LEU A 100 32.78 17.54 10.05
N THR A 101 32.98 17.28 8.75
CA THR A 101 34.28 16.87 8.21
C THR A 101 35.18 18.04 7.78
N ARG A 102 34.58 19.17 7.42
CA ARG A 102 35.23 20.32 6.76
C ARG A 102 35.82 20.04 5.39
N HIS A 103 35.48 18.88 4.78
CA HIS A 103 35.90 18.47 3.45
C HIS A 103 34.71 18.51 2.48
N TRP A 104 34.85 19.21 1.35
CA TRP A 104 33.79 19.25 0.33
C TRP A 104 33.62 17.90 -0.38
N GLN A 105 34.73 17.13 -0.55
CA GLN A 105 34.67 15.78 -1.11
C GLN A 105 33.80 14.84 -0.26
N ALA A 106 33.93 14.92 1.05
CA ALA A 106 33.11 14.16 1.99
C ALA A 106 31.62 14.52 1.83
N ALA A 107 31.30 15.80 1.64
CA ALA A 107 29.93 16.24 1.39
C ALA A 107 29.39 15.71 0.05
N ALA A 108 30.17 15.81 -1.02
CA ALA A 108 29.78 15.34 -2.35
C ALA A 108 29.60 13.82 -2.40
N LEU A 109 30.54 13.05 -1.84
CA LEU A 109 30.45 11.59 -1.80
C LEU A 109 29.32 11.10 -0.89
N GLY A 110 29.08 11.76 0.26
CA GLY A 110 27.96 11.44 1.12
C GLY A 110 26.62 11.77 0.48
N ALA A 111 26.53 12.88 -0.27
CA ALA A 111 25.36 13.19 -1.07
C ALA A 111 25.08 12.11 -2.14
N LEU A 112 26.13 11.66 -2.86
CA LEU A 112 26.02 10.57 -3.83
C LEU A 112 25.59 9.26 -3.17
N LEU A 113 26.19 8.89 -2.03
CA LEU A 113 25.79 7.68 -1.32
C LEU A 113 24.30 7.71 -0.95
N LEU A 114 23.83 8.79 -0.33
CA LEU A 114 22.43 8.90 0.07
C LEU A 114 21.52 8.99 -1.16
N GLY A 115 21.81 9.94 -2.05
CA GLY A 115 20.91 10.27 -3.16
C GLY A 115 20.90 9.24 -4.28
N ALA A 116 21.99 8.45 -4.45
CA ALA A 116 22.05 7.35 -5.40
C ALA A 116 21.78 5.98 -4.79
N SER A 117 21.51 5.87 -3.48
CA SER A 117 21.04 4.62 -2.87
C SER A 117 19.75 4.15 -3.53
N TYR A 118 19.62 2.85 -3.80
CA TYR A 118 18.46 2.33 -4.53
C TYR A 118 17.14 2.69 -3.82
N ALA A 119 17.01 2.40 -2.53
CA ALA A 119 15.79 2.70 -1.80
C ALA A 119 15.48 4.21 -1.76
N TYR A 120 16.49 5.06 -1.50
CA TYR A 120 16.25 6.50 -1.43
C TYR A 120 15.83 7.08 -2.79
N TRP A 121 16.50 6.72 -3.88
CA TRP A 121 16.15 7.16 -5.24
C TRP A 121 14.81 6.61 -5.69
N TYR A 122 14.55 5.31 -5.46
CA TYR A 122 13.30 4.65 -5.77
C TYR A 122 12.10 5.39 -5.18
N TYR A 123 12.15 5.69 -3.87
CA TYR A 123 11.06 6.37 -3.19
C TYR A 123 11.04 7.89 -3.39
N ALA A 124 12.13 8.49 -3.85
CA ALA A 124 12.15 9.89 -4.26
C ALA A 124 11.44 10.14 -5.61
N VAL A 125 11.31 9.10 -6.46
CA VAL A 125 10.64 9.19 -7.78
C VAL A 125 9.24 8.57 -7.79
N GLU A 126 8.80 8.06 -6.66
CA GLU A 126 7.51 7.42 -6.46
C GLU A 126 6.59 8.30 -5.60
N VAL A 127 5.31 7.95 -5.51
CA VAL A 127 4.32 8.58 -4.62
C VAL A 127 4.36 7.87 -3.28
N GLU A 128 5.21 8.39 -2.36
CA GLU A 128 5.47 7.72 -1.09
C GLU A 128 5.84 8.68 0.04
N VAL A 129 5.70 8.23 1.27
CA VAL A 129 5.86 9.06 2.47
C VAL A 129 7.32 9.21 2.93
N TYR A 130 8.19 8.27 2.53
CA TYR A 130 9.49 8.04 3.15
C TYR A 130 10.50 9.15 2.92
N THR A 131 10.55 9.76 1.73
CA THR A 131 11.52 10.84 1.44
C THR A 131 11.17 12.14 2.14
N ILE A 132 9.89 12.44 2.34
CA ILE A 132 9.45 13.59 3.14
C ILE A 132 9.79 13.35 4.61
N ALA A 133 9.52 12.15 5.14
CA ALA A 133 9.92 11.78 6.50
C ALA A 133 11.44 11.87 6.68
N ALA A 134 12.24 11.34 5.72
CA ALA A 134 13.71 11.38 5.77
C ALA A 134 14.27 12.81 5.80
N LEU A 135 13.64 13.77 5.12
CA LEU A 135 14.04 15.18 5.21
C LEU A 135 13.95 15.68 6.66
N PHE A 136 12.86 15.42 7.36
CA PHE A 136 12.70 15.79 8.77
C PHE A 136 13.67 15.02 9.67
N LEU A 137 13.93 13.75 9.40
CA LEU A 137 14.89 12.93 10.12
C LEU A 137 16.33 13.48 9.99
N ILE A 138 16.75 13.89 8.79
CA ILE A 138 18.07 14.50 8.56
C ILE A 138 18.18 15.85 9.28
N ALA A 139 17.12 16.65 9.25
CA ALA A 139 17.08 17.90 10.00
C ALA A 139 17.14 17.66 11.52
N ALA A 140 16.45 16.63 12.03
CA ALA A 140 16.51 16.22 13.42
C ALA A 140 17.92 15.74 13.81
N LEU A 141 18.58 14.93 12.95
CA LEU A 141 19.97 14.51 13.15
C LEU A 141 20.90 15.73 13.30
N TRP A 142 20.72 16.74 12.47
CA TRP A 142 21.48 18.00 12.60
C TRP A 142 21.28 18.63 13.97
N LEU A 143 20.02 18.77 14.42
CA LEU A 143 19.73 19.37 15.73
C LEU A 143 20.24 18.54 16.90
N MET A 144 20.16 17.21 16.83
CA MET A 144 20.73 16.31 17.85
C MET A 144 22.24 16.51 18.00
N LEU A 145 22.97 16.61 16.88
CA LEU A 145 24.42 16.83 16.88
C LEU A 145 24.78 18.23 17.38
N GLU A 146 23.98 19.25 17.02
CA GLU A 146 24.14 20.60 17.58
C GLU A 146 23.96 20.60 19.09
N LEU A 147 22.91 19.93 19.57
CA LEU A 147 22.57 19.87 21.00
C LEU A 147 23.68 19.19 21.79
N ALA A 148 24.25 18.08 21.26
CA ALA A 148 25.32 17.33 21.91
C ALA A 148 26.67 18.07 21.96
N GLN A 149 26.95 18.96 20.99
CA GLN A 149 28.26 19.60 20.83
C GLN A 149 28.38 20.99 21.42
N ARG A 150 27.26 21.69 21.68
CA ARG A 150 27.32 23.07 22.17
C ARG A 150 27.86 23.17 23.59
N PRO A 151 28.94 23.96 23.81
CA PRO A 151 29.30 24.39 25.18
C PRO A 151 28.19 25.32 25.73
N ALA A 152 28.00 25.36 27.05
CA ALA A 152 27.09 26.35 27.60
C ALA A 152 27.61 27.75 27.30
N SER A 153 26.73 28.62 26.82
CA SER A 153 26.96 30.03 26.96
C SER A 153 26.90 30.37 28.43
N VAL A 154 28.04 30.63 29.03
CA VAL A 154 28.10 31.19 30.40
C VAL A 154 27.52 32.59 30.30
N PRO A 155 26.39 32.90 30.95
CA PRO A 155 25.92 34.28 31.03
C PRO A 155 26.98 35.07 31.85
N GLY A 156 27.71 35.95 31.20
CA GLY A 156 28.66 36.82 31.88
C GLY A 156 30.16 36.63 31.58
N SER A 157 30.60 35.62 30.82
CA SER A 157 32.03 35.44 30.50
C SER A 157 32.54 36.25 29.30
N ALA A 158 31.93 37.39 29.03
CA ALA A 158 32.52 38.39 28.14
C ALA A 158 33.35 39.39 28.98
N VAL A 159 34.07 38.91 29.99
CA VAL A 159 35.18 39.69 30.55
C VAL A 159 36.35 39.45 29.60
N ALA A 160 36.38 40.26 28.51
CA ALA A 160 37.62 40.47 27.81
C ALA A 160 38.63 40.97 28.85
N HIS A 161 39.75 40.29 28.96
CA HIS A 161 40.93 40.88 29.64
C HIS A 161 41.24 42.16 28.86
N VAL A 162 40.69 43.30 29.31
CA VAL A 162 41.10 44.61 28.87
C VAL A 162 42.36 44.91 29.68
N PRO A 163 43.52 45.06 29.04
CA PRO A 163 44.73 45.46 29.77
C PRO A 163 44.43 46.80 30.40
N PRO A 164 44.89 47.07 31.62
CA PRO A 164 44.65 48.35 32.28
C PRO A 164 45.27 49.50 31.47
N GLY A 165 44.43 50.43 30.97
CA GLY A 165 44.85 51.60 30.23
C GLY A 165 44.41 51.73 28.77
N GLY A 166 43.64 50.79 28.19
CA GLY A 166 43.12 50.92 26.85
C GLY A 166 41.77 51.69 26.78
N PRO A 167 41.52 52.52 25.71
CA PRO A 167 40.25 53.22 25.56
C PRO A 167 39.08 52.24 25.47
N ALA A 168 37.99 52.51 26.21
CA ALA A 168 36.79 51.68 26.20
C ALA A 168 36.24 51.50 24.75
N PRO A 169 36.01 50.27 24.27
CA PRO A 169 35.44 50.09 22.95
C PRO A 169 34.02 50.64 22.89
N SER A 170 33.77 51.47 21.87
CA SER A 170 32.50 52.12 21.61
C SER A 170 31.37 51.06 21.53
N SER A 171 30.24 51.35 22.14
CA SER A 171 29.08 50.46 22.33
C SER A 171 28.32 50.05 21.05
N SER A 172 28.81 50.42 19.86
CA SER A 172 28.07 50.29 18.60
C SER A 172 28.27 49.04 17.76
N HIS A 173 29.08 48.05 18.19
CA HIS A 173 29.35 46.85 17.40
C HIS A 173 29.21 45.51 18.15
N ARG A 174 28.31 45.37 19.09
CA ARG A 174 27.98 44.03 19.70
C ARG A 174 26.59 43.57 19.30
N VAL A 175 26.32 43.42 18.01
CA VAL A 175 25.29 42.43 17.59
C VAL A 175 25.97 41.06 17.62
N ALA A 176 26.15 40.50 18.81
CA ALA A 176 26.46 39.10 18.97
C ALA A 176 25.29 38.31 18.35
N ALA A 177 25.52 37.66 17.22
CA ALA A 177 24.57 36.72 16.65
C ALA A 177 24.16 35.74 17.75
N ARG A 178 22.99 35.94 18.37
CA ARG A 178 22.42 35.05 19.39
C ARG A 178 22.12 33.71 18.74
N GLY A 179 23.06 32.77 18.81
CA GLY A 179 22.76 31.39 18.40
C GLY A 179 21.62 30.83 19.23
N ALA A 180 20.79 29.94 18.62
CA ALA A 180 19.68 29.30 19.31
C ALA A 180 20.08 28.70 20.67
N THR A 181 19.24 28.79 21.69
CA THR A 181 19.47 28.20 23.00
C THR A 181 19.31 26.67 22.93
N ARG A 182 19.78 25.94 23.93
CA ARG A 182 19.54 24.48 24.02
C ARG A 182 18.06 24.15 24.08
N ALA A 183 17.27 24.93 24.79
CA ALA A 183 15.82 24.76 24.84
C ALA A 183 15.17 24.94 23.47
N GLN A 184 15.62 25.93 22.69
CA GLN A 184 15.13 26.12 21.30
C GLN A 184 15.55 24.97 20.38
N LEU A 185 16.77 24.42 20.54
CA LEU A 185 17.21 23.23 19.79
C LEU A 185 16.39 22.00 20.16
N ALA A 186 16.12 21.79 21.48
CA ALA A 186 15.29 20.71 21.97
C ALA A 186 13.83 20.82 21.46
N ALA A 187 13.27 22.04 21.48
CA ALA A 187 11.93 22.29 20.94
C ALA A 187 11.86 22.07 19.44
N GLY A 188 12.86 22.54 18.68
CA GLY A 188 12.99 22.26 17.26
C GLY A 188 13.13 20.76 16.94
N LEU A 189 13.87 20.02 17.75
CA LEU A 189 14.00 18.55 17.63
C LEU A 189 12.65 17.87 17.84
N GLY A 190 11.90 18.23 18.89
CA GLY A 190 10.56 17.70 19.15
C GLY A 190 9.57 18.02 18.02
N LEU A 191 9.61 19.23 17.47
CA LEU A 191 8.79 19.62 16.33
C LEU A 191 9.13 18.80 15.08
N LEU A 192 10.41 18.69 14.71
CA LEU A 192 10.85 17.93 13.53
C LEU A 192 10.52 16.45 13.65
N GLN A 193 10.70 15.88 14.83
CA GLN A 193 10.29 14.50 15.08
C GLN A 193 8.78 14.35 14.98
N GLY A 194 8.00 15.26 15.56
CA GLY A 194 6.55 15.25 15.45
C GLY A 194 6.09 15.26 13.99
N LEU A 195 6.67 16.12 13.16
CA LEU A 195 6.40 16.12 11.72
C LEU A 195 6.81 14.81 11.07
N ALA A 196 7.99 14.26 11.37
CA ALA A 196 8.41 12.97 10.83
C ALA A 196 7.43 11.85 11.18
N VAL A 197 6.89 11.82 12.43
CA VAL A 197 5.88 10.84 12.88
C VAL A 197 4.58 10.98 12.09
N LEU A 198 4.14 12.20 11.78
CA LEU A 198 2.92 12.41 10.97
C LEU A 198 3.06 11.90 9.52
N PHE A 199 4.29 11.83 8.99
CA PHE A 199 4.55 11.23 7.69
C PHE A 199 4.82 9.73 7.76
N HIS A 200 5.39 9.23 8.87
CA HIS A 200 5.53 7.80 9.09
C HIS A 200 5.64 7.48 10.59
N GLN A 201 4.66 6.77 11.10
CA GLN A 201 4.47 6.51 12.55
C GLN A 201 5.70 5.90 13.24
N THR A 202 6.49 5.05 12.54
CA THR A 202 7.70 4.44 13.10
C THR A 202 8.77 5.45 13.54
N ASN A 203 8.68 6.72 13.08
CA ASN A 203 9.60 7.78 13.50
C ASN A 203 9.43 8.21 14.97
N VAL A 204 8.47 7.64 15.69
CA VAL A 204 8.43 7.69 17.17
C VAL A 204 9.70 7.10 17.78
N LEU A 205 10.34 6.14 17.11
CA LEU A 205 11.60 5.52 17.53
C LEU A 205 12.76 6.52 17.63
N LEU A 206 12.68 7.65 16.92
CA LEU A 206 13.67 8.73 17.02
C LEU A 206 13.77 9.32 18.44
N SER A 207 12.78 9.06 19.31
CA SER A 207 12.83 9.48 20.72
C SER A 207 14.05 8.94 21.45
N PHE A 208 14.50 7.72 21.13
CA PHE A 208 15.67 7.12 21.80
C PHE A 208 16.96 7.89 21.50
N PRO A 209 17.41 8.09 20.24
CA PRO A 209 18.58 8.91 19.95
C PRO A 209 18.37 10.39 20.33
N GLY A 210 17.13 10.89 20.30
CA GLY A 210 16.76 12.22 20.80
C GLY A 210 17.06 12.40 22.28
N LEU A 211 16.65 11.45 23.13
CA LEU A 211 16.95 11.45 24.56
C LEU A 211 18.46 11.36 24.82
N VAL A 212 19.20 10.56 24.05
CA VAL A 212 20.68 10.53 24.12
C VAL A 212 21.25 11.91 23.79
N ALA A 213 20.76 12.60 22.78
CA ALA A 213 21.22 13.95 22.44
C ALA A 213 20.92 14.98 23.54
N LEU A 214 19.75 14.91 24.17
CA LEU A 214 19.38 15.74 25.32
C LEU A 214 20.33 15.50 26.52
N TRP A 215 20.58 14.22 26.84
CA TRP A 215 21.47 13.84 27.91
C TRP A 215 22.91 14.32 27.67
N LEU A 216 23.46 14.14 26.46
CA LEU A 216 24.78 14.63 26.08
C LEU A 216 24.86 16.16 26.13
N GLY A 217 23.80 16.86 25.69
CA GLY A 217 23.68 18.30 25.81
C GLY A 217 23.72 18.79 27.25
N LEU A 218 23.08 18.05 28.16
CA LEU A 218 23.11 18.34 29.61
C LEU A 218 24.50 18.15 30.21
N GLN A 219 25.21 17.08 29.78
CA GLN A 219 26.58 16.80 30.27
C GLN A 219 27.63 17.78 29.73
N ALA A 220 27.41 18.39 28.57
CA ALA A 220 28.39 19.32 27.97
C ALA A 220 28.64 20.55 28.86
N THR A 221 27.75 20.84 29.80
CA THR A 221 27.95 21.86 30.84
C THR A 221 27.12 21.45 32.05
N PRO A 222 27.72 20.73 32.98
CA PRO A 222 27.00 20.27 34.16
C PRO A 222 26.55 21.49 34.96
N PRO A 223 25.25 21.72 35.15
CA PRO A 223 24.78 22.68 36.14
C PRO A 223 25.21 22.22 37.52
N ALA A 224 25.25 23.15 38.49
CA ALA A 224 25.47 22.77 39.88
C ALA A 224 24.55 21.59 40.24
N ALA A 225 25.03 20.68 41.12
CA ALA A 225 24.31 19.43 41.40
C ALA A 225 22.84 19.67 41.80
N SER A 226 22.54 20.72 42.52
CA SER A 226 21.19 21.14 42.95
C SER A 226 20.30 21.64 41.82
N ALA A 227 20.87 22.07 40.68
CA ALA A 227 20.11 22.56 39.51
C ALA A 227 20.02 21.55 38.34
N ARG A 228 20.73 20.40 38.46
CA ARG A 228 20.83 19.45 37.34
C ARG A 228 19.49 18.85 36.94
N TRP A 229 18.64 18.47 37.88
CA TRP A 229 17.33 17.92 37.61
C TRP A 229 16.37 18.93 36.97
N ARG A 230 16.44 20.21 37.40
CA ARG A 230 15.63 21.30 36.80
C ARG A 230 16.03 21.56 35.34
N ALA A 231 17.33 21.55 35.07
CA ALA A 231 17.83 21.71 33.68
C ALA A 231 17.45 20.50 32.80
N ALA A 232 17.52 19.28 33.33
CA ALA A 232 17.08 18.09 32.63
C ALA A 232 15.57 18.13 32.33
N LEU A 233 14.75 18.47 33.31
CA LEU A 233 13.32 18.62 33.17
C LEU A 233 12.96 19.70 32.15
N ALA A 234 13.63 20.87 32.21
CA ALA A 234 13.40 21.96 31.27
C ALA A 234 13.72 21.57 29.81
N LEU A 235 14.83 20.84 29.58
CA LEU A 235 15.17 20.30 28.26
C LEU A 235 14.18 19.25 27.79
N LEU A 236 13.77 18.33 28.67
CA LEU A 236 12.78 17.31 28.37
C LEU A 236 11.42 17.94 28.04
N CYS A 237 10.96 18.90 28.83
CA CYS A 237 9.72 19.63 28.54
C CYS A 237 9.82 20.41 27.22
N ALA A 238 10.95 21.07 26.96
CA ALA A 238 11.16 21.79 25.71
C ALA A 238 11.07 20.86 24.49
N TYR A 239 11.57 19.64 24.59
CA TYR A 239 11.48 18.62 23.55
C TYR A 239 10.08 17.99 23.46
N ALA A 240 9.56 17.52 24.61
CA ALA A 240 8.34 16.73 24.65
C ALA A 240 7.09 17.56 24.30
N THR A 241 7.03 18.85 24.72
CA THR A 241 5.84 19.69 24.46
C THR A 241 5.51 19.82 22.98
N PRO A 242 6.41 20.28 22.07
CA PRO A 242 6.06 20.36 20.66
C PRO A 242 5.83 18.98 20.02
N LEU A 243 6.57 17.95 20.43
CA LEU A 243 6.33 16.57 19.97
C LEU A 243 4.91 16.10 20.31
N THR A 244 4.51 16.24 21.58
CA THR A 244 3.18 15.82 22.04
C THR A 244 2.07 16.66 21.42
N LEU A 245 2.25 17.97 21.29
CA LEU A 245 1.26 18.85 20.66
C LEU A 245 1.05 18.50 19.18
N VAL A 246 2.13 18.24 18.44
CA VAL A 246 2.04 17.90 17.02
C VAL A 246 1.45 16.49 16.86
N VAL A 247 2.00 15.48 17.51
CA VAL A 247 1.54 14.11 17.33
C VAL A 247 0.21 13.88 18.05
N GLY A 248 0.17 14.08 19.36
CA GLY A 248 -1.03 13.86 20.18
C GLY A 248 -2.18 14.74 19.73
N GLY A 249 -1.92 16.04 19.48
CA GLY A 249 -2.93 16.97 18.98
C GLY A 249 -3.51 16.56 17.63
N ALA A 250 -2.65 16.16 16.67
CA ALA A 250 -3.10 15.71 15.35
C ALA A 250 -3.93 14.42 15.44
N TYR A 251 -3.43 13.38 16.14
CA TYR A 251 -4.17 12.13 16.28
C TYR A 251 -5.50 12.29 17.03
N LEU A 252 -5.53 13.07 18.11
CA LEU A 252 -6.78 13.34 18.84
C LEU A 252 -7.75 14.14 17.97
N TRP A 253 -7.28 15.17 17.29
CA TRP A 253 -8.13 15.96 16.39
C TRP A 253 -8.73 15.10 15.28
N VAL A 254 -7.91 14.27 14.61
CA VAL A 254 -8.40 13.39 13.55
C VAL A 254 -9.29 12.30 14.11
N GLY A 255 -8.84 11.56 15.11
CA GLY A 255 -9.59 10.41 15.63
C GLY A 255 -10.94 10.80 16.26
N LEU A 256 -10.96 11.86 17.09
CA LEU A 256 -12.19 12.28 17.77
C LEU A 256 -13.02 13.28 16.95
N GLY A 257 -12.34 14.21 16.25
CA GLY A 257 -13.02 15.30 15.54
C GLY A 257 -13.40 14.94 14.10
N VAL A 258 -12.53 14.26 13.35
CA VAL A 258 -12.78 13.93 11.94
C VAL A 258 -13.40 12.55 11.77
N SER A 259 -12.78 11.51 12.36
CA SER A 259 -13.26 10.12 12.28
C SER A 259 -14.39 9.81 13.26
N GLY A 260 -14.52 10.62 14.32
CA GLY A 260 -15.65 10.54 15.26
C GLY A 260 -15.65 9.31 16.16
N PHE A 261 -14.48 8.72 16.47
CA PHE A 261 -14.39 7.60 17.39
C PHE A 261 -14.93 7.98 18.76
N ARG A 262 -15.81 7.15 19.33
CA ARG A 262 -16.49 7.40 20.61
C ARG A 262 -15.95 6.54 21.75
N SER A 263 -15.08 5.58 21.48
CA SER A 263 -14.40 4.75 22.48
C SER A 263 -12.89 4.80 22.30
N TRP A 264 -12.15 4.68 23.39
CA TRP A 264 -10.70 4.56 23.37
C TRP A 264 -10.24 3.28 22.67
N GLU A 265 -11.01 2.22 22.76
CA GLU A 265 -10.73 0.96 22.06
C GLU A 265 -10.70 1.15 20.53
N ALA A 266 -11.76 1.78 19.98
CA ALA A 266 -11.83 2.10 18.56
C ALA A 266 -10.70 3.05 18.13
N PHE A 267 -10.39 4.06 18.97
CA PHE A 267 -9.30 4.99 18.70
C PHE A 267 -7.94 4.30 18.67
N PHE A 268 -7.61 3.49 19.69
CA PHE A 268 -6.34 2.76 19.73
C PHE A 268 -6.27 1.65 18.70
N GLY A 269 -7.39 0.99 18.40
CA GLY A 269 -7.50 0.05 17.28
C GLY A 269 -7.16 0.70 15.93
N TRP A 270 -7.62 1.95 15.72
CA TRP A 270 -7.26 2.72 14.53
C TRP A 270 -5.77 3.10 14.52
N VAL A 271 -5.22 3.57 15.65
CA VAL A 271 -3.81 4.03 15.74
C VAL A 271 -2.82 2.88 15.59
N ALA A 272 -3.09 1.72 16.21
CA ALA A 272 -2.12 0.63 16.37
C ALA A 272 -2.62 -0.74 15.87
N GLY A 273 -3.78 -0.82 15.23
CA GLY A 273 -4.41 -2.08 14.84
C GLY A 273 -3.53 -2.99 14.00
N TYR A 274 -2.71 -2.44 13.12
CA TYR A 274 -1.78 -3.23 12.31
C TYR A 274 -0.77 -4.05 13.13
N THR A 275 -0.39 -3.60 14.32
CA THR A 275 0.56 -4.32 15.19
C THR A 275 -0.05 -5.56 15.84
N THR A 276 -1.38 -5.67 15.83
CA THR A 276 -2.13 -6.76 16.48
C THR A 276 -2.69 -7.79 15.51
N THR A 277 -2.60 -7.55 14.19
CA THR A 277 -3.14 -8.46 13.17
C THR A 277 -2.36 -9.76 13.02
N GLY A 278 -1.09 -9.83 13.47
CA GLY A 278 -0.18 -10.93 13.21
C GLY A 278 0.34 -11.03 11.77
N TYR A 279 -0.11 -10.13 10.89
CA TYR A 279 0.33 -10.09 9.49
C TYR A 279 1.78 -9.61 9.36
N TRP A 280 2.20 -8.68 10.20
CA TRP A 280 3.56 -8.16 10.29
C TRP A 280 4.20 -8.57 11.62
N GLY A 281 5.52 -8.53 11.66
CA GLY A 281 6.29 -8.93 12.83
C GLY A 281 6.57 -10.43 12.85
N GLY A 282 6.70 -11.00 14.06
CA GLY A 282 6.95 -12.42 14.27
C GLY A 282 8.35 -12.77 14.76
N ALA A 283 8.62 -14.05 14.96
CA ALA A 283 9.90 -14.53 15.48
C ALA A 283 11.06 -14.22 14.53
N VAL A 284 12.21 -13.88 15.11
CA VAL A 284 13.46 -13.67 14.36
C VAL A 284 14.19 -15.01 14.26
N ASP A 285 14.09 -15.64 13.10
CA ASP A 285 14.72 -16.92 12.77
C ASP A 285 15.77 -16.78 11.65
N GLY A 286 16.30 -17.91 11.18
CA GLY A 286 17.30 -17.94 10.11
C GLY A 286 16.78 -17.41 8.78
N ALA A 287 15.50 -17.64 8.45
CA ALA A 287 14.88 -17.15 7.23
C ALA A 287 14.76 -15.60 7.28
N LYS A 288 14.30 -15.06 8.41
CA LYS A 288 14.19 -13.63 8.62
C LYS A 288 15.56 -12.91 8.59
N LEU A 289 16.63 -13.57 9.07
CA LEU A 289 17.99 -13.05 8.93
C LEU A 289 18.50 -13.07 7.47
N ALA A 290 18.11 -14.05 6.68
CA ALA A 290 18.42 -14.06 5.24
C ALA A 290 17.69 -12.91 4.52
N LEU A 291 16.41 -12.69 4.82
CA LEU A 291 15.62 -11.56 4.31
C LEU A 291 16.22 -10.22 4.73
N LEU A 292 16.74 -10.10 5.97
CA LEU A 292 17.49 -8.91 6.41
C LEU A 292 18.69 -8.63 5.48
N GLY A 293 19.49 -9.66 5.18
CA GLY A 293 20.63 -9.53 4.27
C GLY A 293 20.21 -9.02 2.88
N GLN A 294 19.12 -9.53 2.36
CA GLN A 294 18.53 -9.08 1.08
C GLN A 294 18.04 -7.64 1.16
N GLY A 295 17.27 -7.30 2.19
CA GLY A 295 16.72 -5.96 2.39
C GLY A 295 17.82 -4.91 2.48
N LEU A 296 18.84 -5.14 3.29
CA LEU A 296 19.98 -4.23 3.43
C LEU A 296 20.77 -4.08 2.11
N ALA A 297 21.01 -5.19 1.40
CA ALA A 297 21.68 -5.13 0.12
C ALA A 297 20.87 -4.33 -0.92
N ARG A 298 19.59 -4.63 -1.06
CA ARG A 298 18.67 -3.92 -1.97
C ARG A 298 18.54 -2.43 -1.62
N THR A 299 18.54 -2.09 -0.35
CA THR A 299 18.48 -0.69 0.10
C THR A 299 19.63 0.15 -0.45
N ILE A 300 20.83 -0.44 -0.55
CA ILE A 300 22.05 0.23 -1.05
C ILE A 300 22.06 0.24 -2.57
N ALA A 301 21.96 -0.94 -3.22
CA ALA A 301 22.00 -1.06 -4.66
C ALA A 301 21.30 -2.32 -5.18
N TRP A 302 20.73 -2.23 -6.38
CA TRP A 302 20.04 -3.34 -7.01
C TRP A 302 20.34 -3.42 -8.52
N PRO A 303 21.06 -4.49 -8.98
CA PRO A 303 21.73 -5.57 -8.22
C PRO A 303 23.07 -5.13 -7.61
N GLY A 304 23.72 -6.03 -6.90
CA GLY A 304 25.12 -5.84 -6.44
C GLY A 304 25.29 -5.13 -5.08
N GLY A 305 24.20 -4.82 -4.39
CA GLY A 305 24.25 -4.09 -3.13
C GLY A 305 25.05 -4.75 -2.01
N ALA A 306 25.12 -6.08 -1.98
CA ALA A 306 25.92 -6.80 -1.00
C ALA A 306 27.41 -6.47 -1.11
N LEU A 307 27.97 -6.38 -2.35
CA LEU A 307 29.38 -6.03 -2.56
C LEU A 307 29.67 -4.59 -2.14
N ILE A 308 28.78 -3.66 -2.50
CA ILE A 308 28.92 -2.25 -2.09
C ILE A 308 28.78 -2.14 -0.57
N GLY A 309 27.80 -2.81 0.03
CA GLY A 309 27.61 -2.85 1.47
C GLY A 309 28.84 -3.37 2.22
N LEU A 310 29.46 -4.46 1.73
CA LEU A 310 30.71 -4.99 2.28
C LEU A 310 31.87 -3.99 2.16
N ALA A 311 31.97 -3.26 1.03
CA ALA A 311 32.98 -2.22 0.86
C ALA A 311 32.79 -1.07 1.88
N LEU A 312 31.53 -0.65 2.13
CA LEU A 312 31.21 0.37 3.11
C LEU A 312 31.49 -0.12 4.55
N LEU A 313 31.18 -1.37 4.88
CA LEU A 313 31.51 -1.98 6.17
C LEU A 313 33.01 -2.13 6.34
N MET A 314 33.75 -2.44 5.27
CA MET A 314 35.22 -2.47 5.29
C MET A 314 35.82 -1.09 5.61
N ILE A 315 35.26 0.00 5.06
CA ILE A 315 35.68 1.37 5.43
C ILE A 315 35.52 1.58 6.94
N LEU A 316 34.38 1.17 7.52
CA LEU A 316 34.14 1.28 8.97
C LEU A 316 35.15 0.44 9.77
N ALA A 317 35.35 -0.82 9.39
CA ALA A 317 36.26 -1.73 10.11
C ALA A 317 37.71 -1.25 10.08
N LEU A 318 38.23 -0.88 8.90
CA LEU A 318 39.60 -0.41 8.74
C LEU A 318 39.88 0.92 9.44
N ASN A 319 38.88 1.72 9.63
CA ASN A 319 39.00 3.06 10.23
C ASN A 319 38.29 3.20 11.58
N PHE A 320 37.89 2.09 12.22
CA PHE A 320 37.13 2.08 13.47
C PHE A 320 37.75 2.97 14.56
N ARG A 321 39.07 2.86 14.74
CA ARG A 321 39.79 3.68 15.73
C ARG A 321 39.69 5.20 15.46
N ARG A 322 39.42 5.61 14.23
CA ARG A 322 39.26 7.01 13.87
C ARG A 322 37.89 7.57 14.18
N LEU A 323 36.88 6.70 14.22
CA LEU A 323 35.54 7.09 14.68
C LEU A 323 35.53 7.57 16.13
N GLY A 324 36.44 7.08 16.97
CA GLY A 324 36.65 7.61 18.34
C GLY A 324 37.07 9.08 18.38
N ARG A 325 37.53 9.66 17.23
CA ARG A 325 37.85 11.08 17.09
C ARG A 325 36.69 11.91 16.52
N ALA A 326 35.56 11.26 16.22
CA ALA A 326 34.35 11.95 15.77
C ALA A 326 33.90 12.98 16.82
N PRO A 327 33.19 14.02 16.41
CA PRO A 327 32.66 15.00 17.33
C PRO A 327 31.80 14.33 18.42
N ARG A 328 31.81 14.92 19.63
CA ARG A 328 31.09 14.36 20.77
C ARG A 328 29.64 14.05 20.42
N GLY A 329 29.17 12.90 20.81
CA GLY A 329 27.79 12.44 20.63
C GLY A 329 27.47 11.81 19.28
N VAL A 330 28.31 11.97 18.25
CA VAL A 330 28.03 11.36 16.94
C VAL A 330 27.82 9.86 17.08
N LEU A 331 28.79 9.13 17.67
CA LEU A 331 28.71 7.68 17.83
C LEU A 331 27.49 7.26 18.67
N SER A 332 27.29 7.88 19.82
CA SER A 332 26.18 7.50 20.72
C SER A 332 24.82 7.71 20.04
N ILE A 333 24.62 8.85 19.37
CA ILE A 333 23.35 9.18 18.70
C ILE A 333 23.12 8.22 17.52
N THR A 334 24.13 8.06 16.63
CA THR A 334 23.97 7.25 15.41
C THR A 334 23.85 5.77 15.71
N LEU A 335 24.60 5.22 16.66
CA LEU A 335 24.52 3.81 17.05
C LEU A 335 23.19 3.51 17.76
N THR A 336 22.72 4.40 18.66
CA THR A 336 21.38 4.23 19.26
C THR A 336 20.31 4.25 18.19
N TRP A 337 20.38 5.17 17.23
CA TRP A 337 19.44 5.23 16.12
C TRP A 337 19.43 3.92 15.32
N LEU A 338 20.60 3.49 14.82
CA LEU A 338 20.72 2.26 14.05
C LEU A 338 20.26 1.02 14.83
N ALA A 339 20.56 0.96 16.12
CA ALA A 339 20.18 -0.17 16.98
C ALA A 339 18.64 -0.24 17.17
N VAL A 340 18.01 0.89 17.47
CA VAL A 340 16.56 0.91 17.77
C VAL A 340 15.74 0.69 16.50
N TYR A 341 16.04 1.40 15.42
CA TYR A 341 15.37 1.21 14.15
C TYR A 341 15.64 -0.19 13.57
N GLY A 342 16.90 -0.65 13.65
CA GLY A 342 17.28 -1.99 13.21
C GLY A 342 16.56 -3.08 13.95
N ALA A 343 16.50 -3.01 15.29
CA ALA A 343 15.77 -3.99 16.11
C ALA A 343 14.29 -4.05 15.73
N PHE A 344 13.65 -2.89 15.52
CA PHE A 344 12.25 -2.83 15.12
C PHE A 344 12.05 -3.40 13.70
N PHE A 345 12.86 -3.01 12.72
CA PHE A 345 12.67 -3.44 11.33
C PHE A 345 13.02 -4.91 11.14
N ILE A 346 13.99 -5.46 11.88
CA ILE A 346 14.27 -6.90 11.88
C ILE A 346 13.09 -7.69 12.40
N TRP A 347 12.41 -7.21 13.43
CA TRP A 347 11.19 -7.84 13.94
C TRP A 347 10.02 -7.67 12.98
N TRP A 348 9.84 -6.46 12.38
CA TRP A 348 8.68 -6.10 11.59
C TRP A 348 8.72 -6.75 10.20
N GLU A 349 9.59 -6.29 9.31
CA GLU A 349 9.72 -6.72 7.91
C GLU A 349 11.11 -6.36 7.36
N PRO A 350 12.13 -7.20 7.61
CA PRO A 350 13.53 -6.85 7.35
C PRO A 350 13.91 -6.75 5.88
N GLU A 351 13.16 -7.38 4.98
CA GLU A 351 13.36 -7.32 3.52
C GLU A 351 12.84 -6.04 2.88
N ASN A 352 11.94 -5.33 3.55
CA ASN A 352 11.29 -4.15 3.00
C ASN A 352 12.22 -2.94 3.03
N ILE A 353 12.64 -2.50 1.83
CA ILE A 353 13.66 -1.45 1.66
C ILE A 353 13.19 -0.06 2.10
N GLU A 354 11.89 0.18 2.15
CA GLU A 354 11.31 1.48 2.52
C GLU A 354 11.65 1.87 3.95
N PHE A 355 11.62 0.91 4.88
CA PHE A 355 11.93 1.15 6.29
C PHE A 355 13.39 1.53 6.50
N TRP A 356 14.30 0.91 5.74
CA TRP A 356 15.74 1.16 5.88
C TRP A 356 16.17 2.56 5.41
N ILE A 357 15.32 3.30 4.68
CA ILE A 357 15.58 4.70 4.30
C ILE A 357 15.88 5.55 5.54
N ALA A 358 15.14 5.34 6.65
CA ALA A 358 15.37 6.04 7.90
C ALA A 358 16.74 5.76 8.52
N SER A 359 17.37 4.63 8.19
CA SER A 359 18.69 4.22 8.69
C SER A 359 19.86 4.68 7.80
N LEU A 360 19.61 5.09 6.57
CA LEU A 360 20.66 5.52 5.64
C LEU A 360 21.46 6.76 6.12
N PRO A 361 20.82 7.84 6.59
CA PRO A 361 21.57 9.03 7.03
C PRO A 361 22.53 8.75 8.19
N PRO A 362 22.16 8.10 9.30
CA PRO A 362 23.11 7.79 10.37
C PRO A 362 24.18 6.78 9.93
N PHE A 363 23.85 5.79 9.08
CA PHE A 363 24.84 4.84 8.55
C PHE A 363 25.88 5.53 7.67
N TYR A 364 25.45 6.30 6.69
CA TYR A 364 26.40 7.01 5.79
C TYR A 364 27.17 8.10 6.52
N LEU A 365 26.61 8.72 7.54
CA LEU A 365 27.36 9.63 8.41
C LEU A 365 28.57 8.93 9.02
N LEU A 366 28.41 7.73 9.59
CA LEU A 366 29.51 6.96 10.16
C LEU A 366 30.54 6.57 9.09
N VAL A 367 30.10 6.07 7.94
CA VAL A 367 30.99 5.66 6.83
C VAL A 367 31.83 6.84 6.35
N VAL A 368 31.19 7.99 6.11
CA VAL A 368 31.90 9.20 5.66
C VAL A 368 32.86 9.73 6.69
N LEU A 369 32.52 9.73 7.99
CA LEU A 369 33.40 10.15 9.07
C LEU A 369 34.58 9.17 9.28
N ALA A 370 34.38 7.89 9.01
CA ALA A 370 35.48 6.92 9.00
C ALA A 370 36.47 7.19 7.87
N ALA A 371 35.99 7.51 6.67
CA ALA A 371 36.82 7.83 5.50
C ALA A 371 37.47 9.24 5.60
N TYR A 372 36.73 10.22 6.13
CA TYR A 372 37.12 11.63 6.26
C TYR A 372 36.98 12.09 7.71
N PRO A 373 37.86 11.65 8.63
CA PRO A 373 37.78 12.05 10.03
C PRO A 373 37.99 13.57 10.15
N PRO A 374 37.27 14.24 11.07
CA PRO A 374 37.48 15.65 11.35
C PRO A 374 38.84 15.85 12.02
N THR A 375 39.87 16.22 11.27
CA THR A 375 41.23 16.30 11.79
C THR A 375 41.92 17.59 11.46
N SER A 376 42.66 17.95 12.29
CA SER A 376 44.00 18.40 12.60
C SER A 376 45.11 17.78 11.70
N GLY A 377 45.40 18.36 10.52
CA GLY A 377 46.68 18.27 9.81
C GLY A 377 47.29 16.89 9.43
N GLN A 378 46.67 15.78 9.76
CA GLN A 378 47.19 14.47 9.34
C GLN A 378 46.73 14.12 7.91
N PRO A 379 47.63 13.49 7.09
CA PRO A 379 47.25 13.09 5.75
C PRO A 379 46.12 12.07 5.80
N LEU A 380 45.12 12.27 4.90
CA LEU A 380 44.00 11.34 4.77
C LEU A 380 44.54 9.98 4.26
N PRO A 381 44.13 8.87 4.84
CA PRO A 381 44.44 7.55 4.30
C PRO A 381 43.76 7.42 2.93
N ARG A 382 44.49 7.02 1.94
CA ARG A 382 43.99 6.96 0.56
C ARG A 382 42.90 5.91 0.35
N LEU A 383 42.96 4.79 1.09
CA LEU A 383 42.07 3.63 0.87
C LEU A 383 40.59 3.93 1.20
N GLY A 384 40.32 4.52 2.36
CA GLY A 384 38.95 4.84 2.76
C GLY A 384 38.20 5.77 1.78
N PRO A 385 38.77 6.96 1.47
CA PRO A 385 38.23 7.83 0.41
C PRO A 385 38.11 7.19 -0.97
N ALA A 386 39.06 6.34 -1.38
CA ALA A 386 39.02 5.65 -2.65
C ALA A 386 37.90 4.62 -2.74
N LEU A 387 37.72 3.79 -1.70
CA LEU A 387 36.61 2.84 -1.62
C LEU A 387 35.27 3.58 -1.58
N LEU A 388 35.19 4.69 -0.85
CA LEU A 388 33.98 5.51 -0.80
C LEU A 388 33.61 6.09 -2.17
N LEU A 389 34.62 6.60 -2.90
CA LEU A 389 34.48 7.11 -4.27
C LEU A 389 33.98 6.02 -5.23
N VAL A 390 34.63 4.86 -5.22
CA VAL A 390 34.27 3.73 -6.11
C VAL A 390 32.84 3.27 -5.79
N SER A 391 32.49 3.11 -4.50
CA SER A 391 31.14 2.72 -4.09
C SER A 391 30.09 3.73 -4.54
N ALA A 392 30.30 5.01 -4.28
CA ALA A 392 29.36 6.07 -4.64
C ALA A 392 29.18 6.20 -6.17
N LEU A 393 30.27 6.11 -6.94
CA LEU A 393 30.20 6.17 -8.41
C LEU A 393 29.58 4.91 -9.02
N ALA A 394 29.81 3.72 -8.43
CA ALA A 394 29.19 2.48 -8.92
C ALA A 394 27.67 2.46 -8.72
N MET A 395 27.16 3.07 -7.66
CA MET A 395 25.72 3.13 -7.40
C MET A 395 24.94 3.89 -8.47
N LEU A 396 25.52 4.94 -9.08
CA LEU A 396 24.85 5.74 -10.11
C LEU A 396 24.39 4.91 -11.32
N PRO A 397 25.24 4.20 -12.08
CA PRO A 397 24.80 3.42 -13.23
C PRO A 397 23.99 2.18 -12.81
N ILE A 398 24.34 1.53 -11.70
CA ILE A 398 23.63 0.34 -11.22
C ILE A 398 22.18 0.70 -10.88
N ASN A 399 21.98 1.61 -9.96
CA ASN A 399 20.65 2.00 -9.49
C ASN A 399 19.91 2.83 -10.55
N GLY A 400 20.61 3.72 -11.26
CA GLY A 400 20.02 4.49 -12.35
C GLY A 400 19.44 3.60 -13.44
N SER A 401 20.13 2.52 -13.83
CA SER A 401 19.58 1.56 -14.80
C SER A 401 18.31 0.84 -14.29
N ALA A 402 18.24 0.54 -13.00
CA ALA A 402 17.08 -0.08 -12.39
C ALA A 402 15.91 0.91 -12.30
N ILE A 403 16.16 2.15 -11.89
CA ILE A 403 15.14 3.21 -11.79
C ILE A 403 14.61 3.58 -13.18
N LEU A 404 15.48 3.80 -14.18
CA LEU A 404 15.05 4.17 -15.53
C LEU A 404 14.15 3.10 -16.17
N ARG A 405 14.38 1.80 -15.88
CA ARG A 405 13.49 0.73 -16.35
C ARG A 405 12.07 0.84 -15.78
N ARG A 406 11.91 1.40 -14.60
CA ARG A 406 10.59 1.65 -13.98
C ARG A 406 9.86 2.85 -14.58
N GLY A 407 10.52 3.68 -15.37
CA GLY A 407 9.89 4.71 -16.18
C GLY A 407 9.09 4.16 -17.38
N ASP A 408 9.30 2.90 -17.74
CA ASP A 408 8.60 2.21 -18.83
C ASP A 408 7.33 1.51 -18.30
N ALA A 409 6.19 2.08 -18.55
CA ALA A 409 4.88 1.58 -18.11
C ALA A 409 4.54 0.18 -18.66
N THR A 410 5.15 -0.25 -19.77
CA THR A 410 4.93 -1.59 -20.33
C THR A 410 5.57 -2.70 -19.50
N ARG A 411 6.44 -2.34 -18.58
CA ARG A 411 7.09 -3.26 -17.63
C ARG A 411 6.31 -3.44 -16.33
N ASP A 412 5.21 -2.70 -16.15
CA ASP A 412 4.29 -2.92 -15.04
C ASP A 412 3.39 -4.11 -15.36
N LEU A 413 3.75 -5.28 -14.83
CA LEU A 413 2.99 -6.52 -15.03
C LEU A 413 1.53 -6.37 -14.53
N GLN A 414 1.32 -5.64 -13.44
CA GLN A 414 -0.01 -5.44 -12.88
C GLN A 414 -0.87 -4.55 -13.81
N ARG A 415 -0.29 -3.49 -14.37
CA ARG A 415 -0.95 -2.65 -15.37
C ARG A 415 -1.30 -3.45 -16.63
N VAL A 416 -0.35 -4.26 -17.13
CA VAL A 416 -0.57 -5.12 -18.30
C VAL A 416 -1.69 -6.13 -18.02
N THR A 417 -1.67 -6.76 -16.83
CA THR A 417 -2.71 -7.69 -16.38
C THR A 417 -4.07 -6.99 -16.27
N ALA A 418 -4.15 -5.82 -15.62
CA ALA A 418 -5.38 -5.05 -15.49
C ALA A 418 -5.97 -4.69 -16.86
N THR A 419 -5.13 -4.24 -17.80
CA THR A 419 -5.56 -3.88 -19.17
C THR A 419 -6.07 -5.12 -19.92
N ALA A 420 -5.38 -6.26 -19.80
CA ALA A 420 -5.81 -7.50 -20.43
C ALA A 420 -7.14 -8.02 -19.83
N LEU A 421 -7.29 -7.95 -18.52
CA LEU A 421 -8.55 -8.32 -17.85
C LEU A 421 -9.72 -7.42 -18.27
N ALA A 422 -9.47 -6.12 -18.44
CA ALA A 422 -10.50 -5.20 -18.91
C ALA A 422 -11.01 -5.54 -20.33
N ALA A 423 -10.14 -6.09 -21.18
CA ALA A 423 -10.53 -6.56 -22.51
C ALA A 423 -11.42 -7.83 -22.49
N HIS A 424 -11.40 -8.59 -21.39
CA HIS A 424 -12.15 -9.82 -21.20
C HIS A 424 -13.29 -9.70 -20.17
N SER A 425 -13.58 -8.48 -19.71
CA SER A 425 -14.62 -8.22 -18.71
C SER A 425 -15.46 -7.00 -19.08
N ALA A 426 -16.71 -6.99 -18.66
CA ALA A 426 -17.59 -5.83 -18.75
C ALA A 426 -17.55 -4.95 -17.48
N PRO A 427 -17.92 -3.67 -17.55
CA PRO A 427 -18.16 -2.87 -16.36
C PRO A 427 -19.25 -3.52 -15.50
N GLY A 428 -18.93 -3.83 -14.25
CA GLY A 428 -19.84 -4.51 -13.34
C GLY A 428 -19.50 -5.97 -13.07
N ASP A 429 -18.69 -6.62 -13.92
CA ASP A 429 -18.17 -7.96 -13.63
C ASP A 429 -17.34 -7.97 -12.35
N LEU A 430 -17.48 -9.04 -11.56
CA LEU A 430 -16.74 -9.21 -10.31
C LEU A 430 -15.41 -9.89 -10.59
N LEU A 431 -14.31 -9.32 -10.08
CA LEU A 431 -13.00 -9.96 -10.07
C LEU A 431 -12.65 -10.41 -8.66
N ILE A 432 -12.18 -11.67 -8.53
CA ILE A 432 -11.66 -12.23 -7.27
C ILE A 432 -10.17 -12.54 -7.47
N VAL A 433 -9.34 -11.91 -6.64
CA VAL A 433 -7.88 -11.96 -6.72
C VAL A 433 -7.29 -12.50 -5.41
N PRO A 434 -6.05 -13.04 -5.39
CA PRO A 434 -5.47 -13.60 -4.18
C PRO A 434 -5.15 -12.56 -3.12
N ASP A 435 -4.74 -11.35 -3.54
CA ASP A 435 -4.33 -10.27 -2.66
C ASP A 435 -4.87 -8.90 -3.09
N GLY A 436 -4.62 -7.87 -2.27
CA GLY A 436 -5.16 -6.52 -2.48
C GLY A 436 -4.50 -5.73 -3.61
N VAL A 437 -3.45 -6.24 -4.26
CA VAL A 437 -2.68 -5.45 -5.24
C VAL A 437 -3.56 -5.09 -6.45
N LEU A 438 -4.19 -6.07 -7.10
CA LEU A 438 -5.06 -5.81 -8.26
C LEU A 438 -6.33 -5.02 -7.90
N GLU A 439 -6.77 -5.02 -6.64
CA GLU A 439 -7.89 -4.19 -6.18
C GLU A 439 -7.67 -2.70 -6.46
N LEU A 440 -6.43 -2.22 -6.43
CA LEU A 440 -6.09 -0.83 -6.71
C LEU A 440 -5.71 -0.60 -8.18
N TYR A 441 -5.04 -1.56 -8.81
CA TYR A 441 -4.63 -1.42 -10.22
C TYR A 441 -5.81 -1.34 -11.19
N LEU A 442 -6.86 -2.13 -10.94
CA LEU A 442 -8.06 -2.14 -11.78
C LEU A 442 -8.81 -0.80 -11.76
N PRO A 443 -9.16 -0.20 -10.61
CA PRO A 443 -9.80 1.11 -10.58
C PRO A 443 -8.88 2.24 -11.05
N PHE A 444 -7.57 2.08 -10.95
CA PHE A 444 -6.61 3.10 -11.35
C PHE A 444 -6.41 3.13 -12.87
N TYR A 445 -6.08 1.99 -13.49
CA TYR A 445 -5.72 1.94 -14.90
C TYR A 445 -6.89 1.75 -15.85
N VAL A 446 -7.97 1.09 -15.40
CA VAL A 446 -9.05 0.64 -16.31
C VAL A 446 -10.46 0.95 -15.80
N GLU A 447 -10.56 1.71 -14.72
CA GLU A 447 -11.85 2.13 -14.13
C GLU A 447 -12.81 0.97 -13.82
N ARG A 448 -12.27 -0.18 -13.37
CA ARG A 448 -13.02 -1.36 -12.96
C ARG A 448 -13.03 -1.47 -11.43
N PRO A 449 -14.07 -0.95 -10.73
CA PRO A 449 -14.06 -0.85 -9.28
C PRO A 449 -14.42 -2.15 -8.55
N GLN A 450 -14.89 -3.19 -9.25
CA GLN A 450 -15.42 -4.40 -8.62
C GLN A 450 -14.37 -5.51 -8.53
N ALA A 451 -13.27 -5.25 -7.86
CA ALA A 451 -12.32 -6.29 -7.47
C ALA A 451 -12.40 -6.53 -5.96
N ILE A 452 -12.31 -7.79 -5.55
CA ILE A 452 -12.21 -8.22 -4.14
C ILE A 452 -11.09 -9.24 -4.01
N SER A 453 -10.44 -9.29 -2.84
CA SER A 453 -9.37 -10.24 -2.57
C SER A 453 -9.71 -11.21 -1.44
N LEU A 454 -8.92 -12.30 -1.33
CA LEU A 454 -8.95 -13.18 -0.17
C LEU A 454 -8.58 -12.41 1.11
N ASN A 455 -7.65 -11.44 1.00
CA ASN A 455 -7.27 -10.58 2.12
C ASN A 455 -8.46 -9.76 2.62
N GLN A 456 -9.19 -9.12 1.70
CA GLN A 456 -10.37 -8.34 2.05
C GLN A 456 -11.45 -9.21 2.70
N ALA A 457 -11.67 -10.42 2.18
CA ALA A 457 -12.62 -11.37 2.76
C ALA A 457 -12.21 -11.77 4.20
N MET A 458 -10.93 -12.05 4.42
CA MET A 458 -10.40 -12.38 5.75
C MET A 458 -10.47 -11.21 6.72
N ILE A 459 -10.12 -10.01 6.29
CA ILE A 459 -10.21 -8.80 7.13
C ILE A 459 -11.66 -8.52 7.52
N ALA A 460 -12.60 -8.69 6.56
CA ALA A 460 -14.02 -8.44 6.81
C ALA A 460 -14.66 -9.44 7.77
N THR A 461 -14.13 -10.67 7.88
CA THR A 461 -14.82 -11.77 8.57
C THR A 461 -14.02 -12.40 9.71
N GLY A 462 -12.71 -12.22 9.72
CA GLY A 462 -11.79 -12.72 10.76
C GLY A 462 -11.45 -14.21 10.68
N ALA A 463 -12.17 -15.03 9.87
CA ALA A 463 -11.91 -16.46 9.76
C ALA A 463 -12.32 -17.02 8.39
N TRP A 464 -11.55 -18.00 7.88
CA TRP A 464 -11.74 -18.53 6.53
C TRP A 464 -13.15 -19.08 6.24
N PRO A 465 -13.82 -19.86 7.11
CA PRO A 465 -15.18 -20.34 6.79
C PRO A 465 -16.18 -19.21 6.56
N ALA A 466 -16.07 -18.12 7.32
CA ALA A 466 -16.91 -16.93 7.15
C ALA A 466 -16.48 -16.14 5.88
N ALA A 467 -15.19 -16.07 5.58
CA ALA A 467 -14.65 -15.46 4.37
C ALA A 467 -15.14 -16.20 3.12
N CYS A 468 -15.15 -17.52 3.12
CA CYS A 468 -15.70 -18.33 2.05
C CYS A 468 -17.20 -18.05 1.82
N ALA A 469 -18.00 -18.03 2.88
CA ALA A 469 -19.42 -17.70 2.78
C ALA A 469 -19.62 -16.26 2.24
N TRP A 470 -18.80 -15.33 2.67
CA TRP A 470 -18.81 -13.94 2.18
C TRP A 470 -18.48 -13.86 0.69
N LEU A 471 -17.45 -14.59 0.22
CA LEU A 471 -17.09 -14.68 -1.21
C LEU A 471 -18.23 -15.25 -2.04
N HIS A 472 -18.85 -16.38 -1.60
CA HIS A 472 -20.00 -16.96 -2.26
C HIS A 472 -21.17 -15.99 -2.38
N ALA A 473 -21.48 -15.24 -1.32
CA ALA A 473 -22.54 -14.22 -1.34
C ALA A 473 -22.24 -13.11 -2.37
N ARG A 474 -20.98 -12.70 -2.52
CA ARG A 474 -20.56 -11.73 -3.55
C ARG A 474 -20.69 -12.29 -4.96
N ILE A 475 -20.25 -13.53 -5.17
CA ILE A 475 -20.41 -14.24 -6.46
C ILE A 475 -21.88 -14.33 -6.84
N GLU A 476 -22.73 -14.79 -5.92
CA GLU A 476 -24.17 -14.93 -6.17
C GLU A 476 -24.82 -13.56 -6.45
N THR A 477 -24.42 -12.52 -5.72
CA THR A 477 -24.89 -11.16 -5.98
C THR A 477 -24.54 -10.69 -7.40
N ALA A 478 -23.30 -10.89 -7.85
CA ALA A 478 -22.87 -10.50 -9.19
C ALA A 478 -23.63 -11.28 -10.29
N LEU A 479 -23.70 -12.59 -10.15
CA LEU A 479 -24.43 -13.45 -11.08
C LEU A 479 -25.92 -13.12 -11.13
N SER A 480 -26.56 -12.87 -9.96
CA SER A 480 -27.97 -12.49 -9.88
C SER A 480 -28.25 -11.10 -10.45
N ALA A 481 -27.25 -10.24 -10.50
CA ALA A 481 -27.30 -8.95 -11.18
C ALA A 481 -27.01 -9.05 -12.71
N GLY A 482 -26.73 -10.26 -13.20
CA GLY A 482 -26.47 -10.54 -14.63
C GLY A 482 -25.01 -10.40 -15.04
N TYR A 483 -24.07 -10.14 -14.12
CA TYR A 483 -22.66 -9.95 -14.40
C TYR A 483 -21.88 -11.26 -14.40
N ALA A 484 -20.74 -11.28 -15.10
CA ALA A 484 -19.78 -12.36 -15.03
C ALA A 484 -18.94 -12.27 -13.75
N VAL A 485 -18.31 -13.41 -13.39
CA VAL A 485 -17.32 -13.44 -12.31
C VAL A 485 -16.01 -14.01 -12.84
N LEU A 486 -14.91 -13.31 -12.64
CA LEU A 486 -13.56 -13.74 -12.98
C LEU A 486 -12.81 -14.06 -11.68
N ILE A 487 -12.23 -15.24 -11.58
CA ILE A 487 -11.51 -15.70 -10.38
C ILE A 487 -10.10 -16.05 -10.80
N ALA A 488 -9.10 -15.41 -10.19
CA ALA A 488 -7.70 -15.74 -10.42
C ALA A 488 -7.41 -17.20 -9.98
N ALA A 489 -6.61 -17.92 -10.73
CA ALA A 489 -6.28 -19.30 -10.43
C ALA A 489 -5.61 -19.45 -9.05
N ASP A 490 -4.77 -18.51 -8.68
CA ASP A 490 -4.11 -18.40 -7.37
C ASP A 490 -5.03 -17.88 -6.25
N ALA A 491 -6.18 -17.29 -6.57
CA ALA A 491 -7.24 -17.06 -5.59
C ALA A 491 -8.05 -18.33 -5.27
N ILE A 492 -8.13 -19.27 -6.22
CA ILE A 492 -8.72 -20.59 -5.96
C ILE A 492 -7.75 -21.49 -5.20
N ARG A 493 -6.49 -21.46 -5.57
CA ARG A 493 -5.44 -22.25 -4.95
C ARG A 493 -4.19 -21.39 -4.77
N PRO A 494 -4.05 -20.72 -3.63
CA PRO A 494 -2.90 -19.87 -3.35
C PRO A 494 -1.58 -20.60 -3.54
N LEU A 495 -0.64 -19.94 -4.22
CA LEU A 495 0.70 -20.48 -4.41
C LEU A 495 1.58 -20.11 -3.21
N PRO A 496 2.45 -21.01 -2.75
CA PRO A 496 3.43 -20.69 -1.72
C PRO A 496 4.48 -19.74 -2.27
N ALA A 497 5.12 -18.99 -1.37
CA ALA A 497 6.26 -18.15 -1.74
C ALA A 497 7.41 -19.03 -2.29
N PRO A 498 8.10 -18.57 -3.34
CA PRO A 498 9.33 -19.22 -3.79
C PRO A 498 10.38 -19.26 -2.67
N PRO A 499 11.28 -20.27 -2.65
CA PRO A 499 12.33 -20.35 -1.64
C PRO A 499 13.19 -19.07 -1.58
N GLY A 500 13.30 -18.47 -0.39
CA GLY A 500 14.06 -17.24 -0.16
C GLY A 500 13.29 -15.94 -0.46
N GLU A 501 12.04 -16.01 -0.85
CA GLU A 501 11.14 -14.85 -0.93
C GLU A 501 10.29 -14.73 0.34
N PRO A 502 9.75 -13.53 0.64
CA PRO A 502 8.86 -13.32 1.76
C PRO A 502 7.59 -14.16 1.65
N PRO A 503 6.97 -14.54 2.78
CA PRO A 503 5.69 -15.25 2.76
C PRO A 503 4.63 -14.46 1.97
N THR A 504 3.84 -15.19 1.16
CA THR A 504 2.71 -14.59 0.44
C THR A 504 1.64 -14.05 1.40
N PRO A 505 0.77 -13.12 0.98
CA PRO A 505 -0.35 -12.69 1.79
C PRO A 505 -1.22 -13.84 2.32
N ALA A 506 -1.45 -14.86 1.52
CA ALA A 506 -2.20 -16.06 1.92
C ALA A 506 -1.48 -16.85 3.05
N GLU A 507 -0.16 -17.03 2.93
CA GLU A 507 0.66 -17.68 3.98
C GLU A 507 0.69 -16.84 5.27
N ARG A 508 0.81 -15.52 5.18
CA ARG A 508 0.74 -14.62 6.34
C ARG A 508 -0.60 -14.69 7.08
N MET A 509 -1.68 -14.98 6.36
CA MET A 509 -3.03 -15.19 6.94
C MET A 509 -3.28 -16.62 7.39
N GLY A 510 -2.31 -17.53 7.22
CA GLY A 510 -2.45 -18.94 7.57
C GLY A 510 -3.46 -19.69 6.67
N LEU A 511 -3.66 -19.25 5.44
CA LEU A 511 -4.58 -19.89 4.49
C LEU A 511 -3.91 -21.13 3.86
N ASP A 512 -4.46 -22.29 4.16
CA ASP A 512 -4.05 -23.53 3.50
C ASP A 512 -4.65 -23.61 2.09
N PRO A 513 -3.82 -23.85 1.04
CA PRO A 513 -4.30 -23.89 -0.34
C PRO A 513 -5.38 -24.94 -0.63
N ALA A 514 -5.38 -26.07 0.07
CA ALA A 514 -6.41 -27.11 -0.09
C ALA A 514 -7.76 -26.64 0.47
N THR A 515 -7.73 -26.07 1.67
CA THR A 515 -8.92 -25.51 2.33
C THR A 515 -9.52 -24.34 1.53
N VAL A 516 -8.67 -23.53 0.89
CA VAL A 516 -9.15 -22.47 -0.02
C VAL A 516 -9.79 -23.07 -1.26
N ALA A 517 -9.19 -24.10 -1.87
CA ALA A 517 -9.75 -24.75 -3.04
C ALA A 517 -11.10 -25.44 -2.76
N GLU A 518 -11.28 -26.03 -1.58
CA GLU A 518 -12.56 -26.61 -1.15
C GLU A 518 -13.71 -25.59 -1.16
N CYS A 519 -13.43 -24.34 -0.83
CA CYS A 519 -14.40 -23.25 -0.91
C CYS A 519 -15.00 -23.10 -2.32
N TYR A 520 -14.19 -23.28 -3.35
CA TYR A 520 -14.63 -23.13 -4.75
C TYR A 520 -15.12 -24.45 -5.38
N ALA A 521 -15.04 -25.58 -4.67
CA ALA A 521 -15.47 -26.88 -5.19
C ALA A 521 -16.90 -26.88 -5.77
N PRO A 522 -17.90 -26.24 -5.14
CA PRO A 522 -19.26 -26.17 -5.70
C PRO A 522 -19.35 -25.44 -7.04
N LEU A 523 -18.41 -24.55 -7.34
CA LEU A 523 -18.38 -23.75 -8.57
C LEU A 523 -17.58 -24.45 -9.70
N GLN A 524 -16.74 -25.43 -9.37
CA GLN A 524 -15.84 -26.11 -10.33
C GLN A 524 -16.54 -26.57 -11.62
N PRO A 525 -17.74 -27.18 -11.60
CA PRO A 525 -18.42 -27.60 -12.84
C PRO A 525 -18.78 -26.45 -13.79
N ALA A 526 -18.92 -25.24 -13.24
CA ALA A 526 -19.33 -24.05 -13.99
C ALA A 526 -18.15 -23.18 -14.44
N LEU A 527 -16.96 -23.38 -13.87
CA LEU A 527 -15.78 -22.58 -14.16
C LEU A 527 -15.23 -22.86 -15.58
N GLU A 528 -15.05 -21.79 -16.36
CA GLU A 528 -14.43 -21.84 -17.68
C GLU A 528 -13.03 -21.24 -17.61
N PRO A 529 -11.98 -21.93 -18.11
CA PRO A 529 -10.63 -21.38 -18.09
C PRO A 529 -10.50 -20.15 -18.98
N LEU A 530 -9.82 -19.12 -18.49
CA LEU A 530 -9.53 -17.89 -19.21
C LEU A 530 -8.04 -17.54 -19.07
N THR A 531 -7.36 -17.36 -20.20
CA THR A 531 -6.00 -16.83 -20.25
C THR A 531 -6.03 -15.45 -20.87
N PRO A 532 -5.84 -14.36 -20.09
CA PRO A 532 -5.96 -13.00 -20.58
C PRO A 532 -4.89 -12.63 -21.62
N GLY A 533 -3.71 -13.27 -21.55
CA GLY A 533 -2.62 -13.08 -22.50
C GLY A 533 -1.40 -13.96 -22.21
N PRO A 534 -0.45 -14.06 -23.12
CA PRO A 534 0.78 -14.82 -22.92
C PRO A 534 1.59 -14.31 -21.71
N GLY A 535 1.95 -15.22 -20.81
CA GLY A 535 2.74 -14.90 -19.62
C GLY A 535 1.97 -14.17 -18.51
N LEU A 536 0.66 -13.96 -18.67
CA LEU A 536 -0.20 -13.39 -17.63
C LEU A 536 -0.78 -14.49 -16.74
N PRO A 537 -1.17 -14.16 -15.48
CA PRO A 537 -1.84 -15.10 -14.60
C PRO A 537 -3.10 -15.71 -15.23
N ALA A 538 -3.33 -17.00 -14.96
CA ALA A 538 -4.54 -17.69 -15.39
C ALA A 538 -5.74 -17.30 -14.52
N TYR A 539 -6.90 -17.29 -15.14
CA TYR A 539 -8.19 -17.03 -14.48
C TYR A 539 -9.20 -18.12 -14.83
N TYR A 540 -10.25 -18.19 -14.04
CA TYR A 540 -11.47 -18.92 -14.35
C TYR A 540 -12.63 -17.93 -14.42
N ARG A 541 -13.60 -18.25 -15.27
CA ARG A 541 -14.76 -17.39 -15.51
C ARG A 541 -16.07 -18.12 -15.28
N LEU A 542 -16.99 -17.46 -14.60
CA LEU A 542 -18.41 -17.77 -14.64
C LEU A 542 -19.06 -16.75 -15.61
N PRO A 543 -19.64 -17.18 -16.73
CA PRO A 543 -20.14 -16.29 -17.76
C PRO A 543 -21.33 -15.45 -17.27
N ALA A 544 -21.52 -14.29 -17.87
CA ALA A 544 -22.65 -13.42 -17.61
C ALA A 544 -23.96 -14.03 -18.14
N ALA A 545 -25.08 -13.74 -17.49
CA ALA A 545 -26.40 -14.26 -17.87
C ALA A 545 -26.77 -13.94 -19.32
N GLN A 546 -26.43 -12.76 -19.81
CA GLN A 546 -26.71 -12.33 -21.19
C GLN A 546 -25.92 -13.16 -22.22
N GLU A 547 -24.71 -13.58 -21.90
CA GLU A 547 -23.89 -14.44 -22.79
C GLU A 547 -24.50 -15.83 -22.89
N LEU A 548 -24.90 -16.38 -21.73
CA LEU A 548 -25.60 -17.67 -21.70
C LEU A 548 -26.89 -17.62 -22.47
N ALA A 549 -27.66 -16.55 -22.35
CA ALA A 549 -28.91 -16.35 -23.10
C ALA A 549 -28.69 -16.29 -24.62
N ASN A 550 -27.61 -15.64 -25.07
CA ASN A 550 -27.27 -15.49 -26.48
C ASN A 550 -26.48 -16.67 -27.06
N GLY A 551 -26.08 -17.62 -26.23
CA GLY A 551 -25.20 -18.73 -26.60
C GLY A 551 -25.75 -20.09 -26.18
N PRO A 552 -25.03 -20.82 -25.27
CA PRO A 552 -25.35 -22.23 -24.97
C PRO A 552 -26.61 -22.42 -24.13
N GLY A 553 -27.14 -21.36 -23.51
CA GLY A 553 -28.18 -21.44 -22.49
C GLY A 553 -27.64 -21.71 -21.09
N TRP A 554 -28.56 -21.93 -20.17
CA TRP A 554 -28.24 -22.19 -18.75
C TRP A 554 -28.29 -23.69 -18.49
N ASP A 555 -27.14 -24.29 -18.21
CA ASP A 555 -26.98 -25.67 -17.83
C ASP A 555 -26.96 -25.78 -16.29
N PHE A 556 -28.09 -26.13 -15.70
CA PHE A 556 -28.26 -26.22 -14.25
C PHE A 556 -27.59 -27.44 -13.63
N THR A 557 -27.01 -28.33 -14.43
CA THR A 557 -26.15 -29.42 -13.94
C THR A 557 -24.77 -28.90 -13.47
N ARG A 558 -24.39 -27.71 -13.99
CA ARG A 558 -23.10 -27.05 -13.70
C ARG A 558 -23.20 -25.94 -12.68
N GLY A 559 -24.37 -25.30 -12.53
CA GLY A 559 -24.57 -24.19 -11.60
C GLY A 559 -25.92 -23.51 -11.73
N ARG A 560 -26.21 -22.57 -10.84
CA ARG A 560 -27.49 -21.85 -10.86
C ARG A 560 -27.46 -20.58 -11.72
N TRP A 561 -26.29 -20.08 -12.09
CA TRP A 561 -26.07 -18.95 -13.00
C TRP A 561 -26.78 -17.66 -12.57
N GLY A 562 -26.93 -17.45 -11.25
CA GLY A 562 -27.64 -16.31 -10.69
C GLY A 562 -29.17 -16.38 -10.76
N TRP A 563 -29.77 -17.47 -11.27
CA TRP A 563 -31.22 -17.67 -11.18
C TRP A 563 -31.67 -17.80 -9.72
N ARG A 564 -32.79 -17.20 -9.42
CA ARG A 564 -33.40 -17.21 -8.08
C ARG A 564 -34.65 -18.09 -8.08
N VAL A 565 -34.92 -18.76 -6.98
CA VAL A 565 -36.12 -19.60 -6.80
C VAL A 565 -36.96 -19.05 -5.67
N THR A 566 -38.28 -19.05 -5.83
CA THR A 566 -39.27 -18.81 -4.78
C THR A 566 -40.36 -19.87 -4.86
N GLY A 567 -41.07 -20.09 -3.75
CA GLY A 567 -42.18 -21.08 -3.70
C GLY A 567 -41.76 -22.55 -3.84
N ALA A 568 -40.46 -22.84 -3.66
CA ALA A 568 -39.93 -24.20 -3.65
C ALA A 568 -38.73 -24.33 -2.70
N ALA A 569 -38.61 -25.48 -2.03
CA ALA A 569 -37.47 -25.85 -1.22
C ALA A 569 -36.42 -26.61 -2.05
N PRO A 570 -35.13 -26.55 -1.70
CA PRO A 570 -34.12 -27.44 -2.27
C PRO A 570 -34.48 -28.93 -2.08
N ALA A 571 -34.25 -29.73 -3.10
CA ALA A 571 -34.44 -31.20 -3.02
C ALA A 571 -33.15 -31.92 -3.44
N THR A 572 -33.05 -33.19 -3.01
CA THR A 572 -32.03 -34.11 -3.50
C THR A 572 -32.60 -34.97 -4.62
N SER A 573 -31.85 -35.17 -5.69
CA SER A 573 -32.22 -36.05 -6.80
C SER A 573 -31.00 -36.83 -7.25
N SER A 574 -31.22 -38.03 -7.74
CA SER A 574 -30.21 -38.83 -8.46
C SER A 574 -29.97 -38.34 -9.90
N GLN A 575 -30.86 -37.47 -10.41
CA GLN A 575 -30.72 -36.88 -11.72
C GLN A 575 -29.86 -35.58 -11.64
N PRO A 576 -29.05 -35.32 -12.67
CA PRO A 576 -28.29 -34.12 -12.75
C PRO A 576 -29.24 -32.90 -12.97
N GLY A 577 -28.90 -31.76 -12.36
CA GLY A 577 -29.65 -30.52 -12.52
C GLY A 577 -30.06 -29.87 -11.22
N TRP A 578 -30.92 -28.88 -11.32
CA TRP A 578 -31.43 -28.10 -10.15
C TRP A 578 -32.70 -28.82 -9.61
N ALA A 579 -32.52 -29.60 -8.56
CA ALA A 579 -33.61 -30.34 -7.92
C ALA A 579 -34.35 -29.44 -6.94
N LEU A 580 -35.68 -29.40 -7.06
CA LEU A 580 -36.59 -28.55 -6.30
C LEU A 580 -37.78 -29.38 -5.80
N ARG A 581 -38.26 -29.04 -4.61
CA ARG A 581 -39.56 -29.51 -4.10
C ARG A 581 -40.53 -28.32 -4.13
N PRO A 582 -41.46 -28.30 -5.09
CA PRO A 582 -42.46 -27.25 -5.17
C PRO A 582 -43.34 -27.21 -3.92
N GLU A 583 -43.58 -26.02 -3.38
CA GLU A 583 -44.47 -25.77 -2.22
C GLU A 583 -45.73 -25.04 -2.67
N SER A 584 -45.61 -23.75 -2.97
CA SER A 584 -46.70 -22.91 -3.47
C SER A 584 -46.14 -21.97 -4.56
N ASP A 585 -46.77 -21.89 -5.71
CA ASP A 585 -46.38 -21.05 -6.83
C ASP A 585 -44.84 -21.07 -7.07
N PRO A 586 -44.28 -22.23 -7.44
CA PRO A 586 -42.81 -22.38 -7.58
C PRO A 586 -42.32 -21.62 -8.81
N THR A 587 -41.46 -20.62 -8.62
CA THR A 587 -40.93 -19.81 -9.69
C THR A 587 -39.42 -19.78 -9.72
N LEU A 588 -38.83 -19.84 -10.91
CA LEU A 588 -37.41 -19.58 -11.18
C LEU A 588 -37.29 -18.34 -12.03
N ILE A 589 -36.57 -17.33 -11.51
CA ILE A 589 -36.43 -16.04 -12.17
C ILE A 589 -34.98 -15.85 -12.61
N SER A 590 -34.78 -15.57 -13.90
CA SER A 590 -33.45 -15.28 -14.45
C SER A 590 -32.84 -14.02 -13.88
N PRO A 591 -31.51 -13.87 -13.91
CA PRO A 591 -30.87 -12.55 -13.80
C PRO A 591 -31.41 -11.57 -14.86
N PRO A 592 -31.14 -10.26 -14.71
CA PRO A 592 -31.50 -9.27 -15.73
C PRO A 592 -30.91 -9.60 -17.11
N LEU A 593 -31.73 -9.49 -18.12
CA LEU A 593 -31.40 -9.77 -19.52
C LEU A 593 -31.82 -8.59 -20.40
N ARG A 594 -31.33 -8.60 -21.61
CA ARG A 594 -31.84 -7.75 -22.68
C ARG A 594 -31.97 -8.59 -23.95
N LEU A 595 -33.13 -9.28 -24.07
CA LEU A 595 -33.40 -10.15 -25.18
C LEU A 595 -34.08 -9.39 -26.31
N GLU A 596 -33.65 -9.70 -27.56
CA GLU A 596 -34.24 -9.23 -28.77
C GLU A 596 -35.08 -10.39 -29.35
N PRO A 597 -36.42 -10.35 -29.31
CA PRO A 597 -37.27 -11.47 -29.72
C PRO A 597 -37.03 -11.98 -31.13
N ALA A 598 -36.68 -11.08 -32.06
CA ALA A 598 -36.41 -11.46 -33.46
C ALA A 598 -35.23 -12.43 -33.66
N ARG A 599 -34.34 -12.55 -32.64
CA ARG A 599 -33.18 -13.44 -32.71
C ARG A 599 -33.49 -14.89 -32.39
N PHE A 600 -34.63 -15.14 -31.75
CA PHE A 600 -34.96 -16.47 -31.22
C PHE A 600 -36.33 -16.93 -31.66
N THR A 601 -36.39 -18.15 -32.18
CA THR A 601 -37.64 -18.75 -32.67
C THR A 601 -38.21 -19.80 -31.72
N ALA A 602 -37.39 -20.32 -30.80
CA ALA A 602 -37.82 -21.32 -29.82
C ALA A 602 -37.15 -21.17 -28.48
N LEU A 603 -37.86 -21.57 -27.44
CA LEU A 603 -37.31 -21.83 -26.10
C LEU A 603 -37.31 -23.32 -25.87
N GLU A 604 -36.18 -23.90 -25.48
CA GLU A 604 -36.07 -25.30 -25.13
C GLU A 604 -35.82 -25.42 -23.64
N VAL A 605 -36.59 -26.23 -22.98
CA VAL A 605 -36.49 -26.54 -21.55
C VAL A 605 -36.39 -28.05 -21.37
N ARG A 606 -35.35 -28.51 -20.66
CA ARG A 606 -35.25 -29.93 -20.27
C ARG A 606 -35.43 -30.06 -18.76
N LEU A 607 -36.46 -30.78 -18.40
CA LEU A 607 -36.79 -30.99 -16.99
C LEU A 607 -37.44 -32.38 -16.76
N ALA A 608 -37.31 -32.87 -15.54
CA ALA A 608 -38.08 -33.98 -15.01
C ALA A 608 -39.10 -33.45 -14.00
N ALA A 609 -40.31 -33.97 -14.03
CA ALA A 609 -41.39 -33.56 -13.13
C ALA A 609 -42.05 -34.79 -12.51
N ASP A 610 -41.48 -35.28 -11.41
CA ASP A 610 -42.07 -36.37 -10.62
C ASP A 610 -43.12 -35.80 -9.66
N THR A 611 -44.25 -35.42 -10.22
CA THR A 611 -45.34 -34.66 -9.60
C THR A 611 -46.66 -34.98 -10.31
N ALA A 612 -47.80 -34.73 -9.66
CA ALA A 612 -49.11 -34.82 -10.27
C ALA A 612 -49.46 -33.63 -11.16
N ALA A 613 -48.72 -32.53 -11.09
CA ALA A 613 -48.93 -31.37 -11.92
C ALA A 613 -48.78 -31.66 -13.42
N ARG A 614 -49.61 -31.05 -14.25
CA ARG A 614 -49.68 -31.32 -15.70
C ARG A 614 -49.24 -30.14 -16.56
N ASP A 615 -49.00 -29.01 -15.96
CA ASP A 615 -48.74 -27.76 -16.70
C ASP A 615 -47.52 -27.04 -16.11
N ALA A 616 -46.72 -26.47 -17.03
CA ALA A 616 -45.67 -25.54 -16.76
C ALA A 616 -45.87 -24.25 -17.58
N GLN A 617 -45.22 -23.17 -17.21
CA GLN A 617 -45.36 -21.88 -17.81
C GLN A 617 -44.05 -21.11 -17.83
N VAL A 618 -43.81 -20.32 -18.85
CA VAL A 618 -42.74 -19.34 -18.93
C VAL A 618 -43.32 -17.96 -19.18
N PHE A 619 -42.85 -16.98 -18.40
CA PHE A 619 -43.21 -15.58 -18.58
C PHE A 619 -42.04 -14.80 -19.18
N PHE A 620 -42.36 -13.83 -20.02
CA PHE A 620 -41.43 -12.90 -20.63
C PHE A 620 -41.52 -11.56 -19.93
N LEU A 621 -40.54 -11.25 -19.05
CA LEU A 621 -40.59 -10.06 -18.23
C LEU A 621 -40.51 -8.79 -19.08
N ASP A 622 -41.38 -7.84 -18.82
CA ASP A 622 -41.45 -6.56 -19.53
C ASP A 622 -40.27 -5.60 -19.24
N GLY A 623 -40.32 -4.39 -19.80
CA GLY A 623 -39.28 -3.37 -19.57
C GLY A 623 -39.11 -2.93 -18.10
N ASN A 624 -40.07 -3.23 -17.24
CA ASN A 624 -40.03 -2.99 -15.80
C ASN A 624 -39.68 -4.24 -14.99
N GLY A 625 -39.41 -5.37 -15.64
CA GLY A 625 -39.11 -6.65 -14.97
C GLY A 625 -40.35 -7.35 -14.39
N GLN A 626 -41.57 -7.01 -14.87
CA GLN A 626 -42.80 -7.57 -14.36
C GLN A 626 -43.28 -8.74 -15.22
N ALA A 627 -43.82 -9.77 -14.57
CA ALA A 627 -44.48 -10.89 -15.22
C ALA A 627 -45.98 -10.58 -15.42
N ASP A 628 -46.53 -10.92 -16.60
CA ASP A 628 -47.94 -10.80 -16.94
C ASP A 628 -48.42 -12.08 -17.63
N GLU A 629 -49.62 -12.54 -17.31
CA GLU A 629 -50.24 -13.70 -17.96
C GLU A 629 -50.35 -13.50 -19.48
N ALA A 630 -50.61 -12.29 -19.96
CA ALA A 630 -50.64 -11.97 -21.40
C ALA A 630 -49.26 -12.03 -22.08
N ARG A 631 -48.19 -12.17 -21.31
CA ARG A 631 -46.80 -12.27 -21.78
C ARG A 631 -46.20 -13.59 -21.36
N SER A 632 -46.90 -14.69 -21.59
CA SER A 632 -46.50 -16.02 -21.13
C SER A 632 -46.84 -17.10 -22.14
N LEU A 633 -46.19 -18.25 -22.01
CA LEU A 633 -46.46 -19.46 -22.74
C LEU A 633 -46.61 -20.65 -21.79
N ARG A 634 -47.79 -21.32 -21.86
CA ARG A 634 -48.08 -22.54 -21.12
C ARG A 634 -47.87 -23.77 -22.01
N TRP A 635 -47.39 -24.84 -21.38
CA TRP A 635 -47.31 -26.16 -22.06
C TRP A 635 -47.67 -27.29 -21.10
N ARG A 636 -48.07 -28.40 -21.68
CA ARG A 636 -48.42 -29.58 -20.92
C ARG A 636 -47.19 -30.38 -20.58
N LEU A 637 -47.06 -30.74 -19.30
CA LEU A 637 -46.02 -31.64 -18.80
C LEU A 637 -46.41 -33.09 -18.97
N GLU A 638 -45.40 -33.92 -19.20
CA GLU A 638 -45.51 -35.38 -19.05
C GLU A 638 -44.86 -35.77 -17.72
N PRO A 639 -45.66 -36.10 -16.68
CA PRO A 639 -45.14 -36.45 -15.38
C PRO A 639 -44.26 -37.68 -15.42
N GLY A 640 -43.28 -37.72 -14.52
CA GLY A 640 -42.41 -38.85 -14.30
C GLY A 640 -40.95 -38.41 -13.96
N PRO A 641 -40.19 -39.39 -13.48
CA PRO A 641 -38.82 -39.11 -13.04
C PRO A 641 -37.83 -38.91 -14.22
N ALA A 642 -38.20 -39.28 -15.44
CA ALA A 642 -37.31 -39.11 -16.60
C ALA A 642 -37.36 -37.67 -17.16
N ALA A 643 -36.19 -37.04 -17.33
CA ALA A 643 -36.11 -35.72 -17.91
C ALA A 643 -36.52 -35.69 -19.40
N ARG A 644 -37.38 -34.76 -19.74
CA ARG A 644 -37.89 -34.57 -21.11
C ARG A 644 -37.53 -33.16 -21.59
N THR A 645 -37.34 -33.06 -22.92
CA THR A 645 -37.09 -31.78 -23.59
C THR A 645 -38.38 -31.26 -24.18
N TYR A 646 -38.78 -30.07 -23.80
CA TYR A 646 -39.91 -29.33 -24.35
C TYR A 646 -39.39 -28.22 -25.22
N ARG A 647 -39.83 -28.17 -26.49
CA ARG A 647 -39.51 -27.13 -27.44
C ARG A 647 -40.75 -26.27 -27.65
N LEU A 648 -40.64 -24.99 -27.25
CA LEU A 648 -41.74 -24.02 -27.28
C LEU A 648 -41.50 -23.04 -28.42
N ASP A 649 -42.48 -22.91 -29.33
CA ASP A 649 -42.40 -21.94 -30.45
C ASP A 649 -42.64 -20.52 -29.93
N LEU A 650 -41.64 -19.66 -30.02
CA LEU A 650 -41.70 -18.28 -29.55
C LEU A 650 -42.31 -17.32 -30.55
N ARG A 651 -42.33 -17.67 -31.83
CA ARG A 651 -42.82 -16.80 -32.91
C ARG A 651 -44.32 -16.45 -32.78
N ALA A 652 -45.08 -17.36 -32.22
CA ALA A 652 -46.50 -17.17 -31.97
C ALA A 652 -46.80 -16.97 -30.46
N ALA A 653 -45.80 -16.82 -29.61
CA ALA A 653 -45.97 -16.70 -28.19
C ALA A 653 -46.49 -15.29 -27.82
N PRO A 654 -47.59 -15.17 -27.03
CA PRO A 654 -48.10 -13.90 -26.59
C PRO A 654 -47.02 -13.13 -25.81
N GLY A 655 -46.82 -11.84 -26.13
CA GLY A 655 -45.88 -10.95 -25.45
C GLY A 655 -44.39 -11.24 -25.71
N TRP A 656 -44.03 -12.14 -26.67
CA TRP A 656 -42.67 -12.30 -27.16
C TRP A 656 -42.35 -11.20 -28.18
N GLU A 657 -42.34 -9.94 -27.73
CA GLU A 657 -42.13 -8.76 -28.53
C GLU A 657 -41.50 -7.62 -27.71
N GLY A 658 -40.91 -6.64 -28.40
CA GLY A 658 -40.25 -5.51 -27.77
C GLY A 658 -38.95 -5.91 -27.06
N VAL A 659 -38.65 -5.30 -25.91
CA VAL A 659 -37.50 -5.65 -25.08
C VAL A 659 -37.96 -6.57 -23.93
N ILE A 660 -37.35 -7.73 -23.81
CA ILE A 660 -37.57 -8.66 -22.72
C ILE A 660 -36.40 -8.57 -21.75
N THR A 661 -36.70 -8.25 -20.48
CA THR A 661 -35.70 -7.98 -19.47
C THR A 661 -35.38 -9.17 -18.57
N GLY A 662 -36.05 -10.30 -18.78
CA GLY A 662 -35.83 -11.55 -18.05
C GLY A 662 -36.84 -12.61 -18.40
N LEU A 663 -36.59 -13.82 -17.88
CA LEU A 663 -37.47 -14.97 -17.98
C LEU A 663 -37.88 -15.40 -16.57
N ARG A 664 -39.17 -15.75 -16.38
CA ARG A 664 -39.66 -16.46 -15.22
C ARG A 664 -40.17 -17.82 -15.68
N LEU A 665 -39.61 -18.89 -15.15
CA LEU A 665 -40.05 -20.27 -15.39
C LEU A 665 -40.81 -20.77 -14.16
N ASP A 666 -42.08 -21.13 -14.35
CA ASP A 666 -42.89 -21.84 -13.39
C ASP A 666 -42.90 -23.32 -13.82
N PRO A 667 -42.02 -24.14 -13.25
CA PRO A 667 -41.80 -25.51 -13.78
C PRO A 667 -42.97 -26.45 -13.56
N VAL A 668 -43.85 -26.10 -12.61
CA VAL A 668 -45.14 -26.75 -12.35
C VAL A 668 -46.14 -25.75 -11.84
N SER A 669 -47.42 -25.96 -12.05
CA SER A 669 -48.46 -25.04 -11.68
C SER A 669 -48.78 -25.02 -10.17
N THR A 670 -48.52 -26.11 -9.46
CA THR A 670 -48.79 -26.28 -8.02
C THR A 670 -47.83 -27.26 -7.38
N GLY A 671 -47.54 -27.07 -6.08
CA GLY A 671 -46.79 -28.07 -5.29
C GLY A 671 -47.70 -29.17 -4.75
N ASP A 672 -47.24 -30.42 -4.89
CA ASP A 672 -47.91 -31.61 -4.37
C ASP A 672 -46.95 -32.47 -3.53
N GLY A 673 -45.79 -31.95 -3.18
CA GLY A 673 -44.71 -32.67 -2.47
C GLY A 673 -43.81 -33.50 -3.37
N GLY A 674 -44.06 -33.53 -4.69
CA GLY A 674 -43.22 -34.19 -5.68
C GLY A 674 -41.90 -33.46 -5.89
N THR A 675 -41.07 -33.93 -6.83
CA THR A 675 -39.76 -33.34 -7.13
C THR A 675 -39.70 -32.90 -8.59
N VAL A 676 -39.17 -31.71 -8.81
CA VAL A 676 -38.86 -31.21 -10.16
C VAL A 676 -37.35 -31.04 -10.26
N VAL A 677 -36.78 -31.47 -11.38
CA VAL A 677 -35.36 -31.27 -11.68
C VAL A 677 -35.27 -30.56 -13.01
N VAL A 678 -34.73 -29.33 -13.01
CA VAL A 678 -34.46 -28.58 -14.23
C VAL A 678 -33.02 -28.82 -14.61
N GLU A 679 -32.78 -29.46 -15.79
CA GLU A 679 -31.43 -29.75 -16.26
C GLU A 679 -30.85 -28.53 -17.02
N TRP A 680 -31.57 -27.99 -17.98
CA TRP A 680 -31.12 -26.83 -18.74
C TRP A 680 -32.28 -26.07 -19.41
N LEU A 681 -31.99 -24.81 -19.75
CA LEU A 681 -32.87 -23.93 -20.49
C LEU A 681 -32.03 -23.18 -21.54
N ARG A 682 -32.49 -23.11 -22.80
CA ARG A 682 -31.81 -22.37 -23.86
C ARG A 682 -32.76 -21.73 -24.84
N LEU A 683 -32.36 -20.58 -25.35
CA LEU A 683 -33.03 -19.89 -26.47
C LEU A 683 -32.40 -20.38 -27.77
N ALA A 684 -33.20 -20.81 -28.72
CA ALA A 684 -32.77 -21.27 -30.04
C ALA A 684 -33.13 -20.24 -31.10
N PRO A 685 -32.22 -19.98 -32.09
CA PRO A 685 -32.44 -19.05 -33.20
C PRO A 685 -33.56 -19.49 -34.16
#